data_bb8722e754972423cafd13a0ff98e831
#
_entry.id   bb8722e754972423cafd13a0ff98e831
#
_cell.length_a   1.000
_cell.length_b   1.000
_cell.length_c   1.000
_cell.angle_alpha   90.00
_cell.angle_beta   90.00
_cell.angle_gamma   90.00
#
_symmetry.space_group_name_H-M   'P 1'
#
loop_
_entity.id
_entity.type
_entity.pdbx_description
1 polymer ?
#
loop_
_entity_poly.entity_id
_entity_poly.type
_entity_poly.pdbx_seq_one_letter_code
_entity_poly.pdbx_strand_id
1 'polypeptide(L)'
;MNDSLIIRGAREHNLKGVSLDLPRNQMIVFTGLSGSGKSSLAFDTIFAEGQRRYVESLSSYARQFLGQMDKPDVDFIEGLSPAVSIDQKSTSRNPRSTVGTVTEVYDYLRLLYSRAGVQHCPTCDAVVASQTPQQIVDQVRSMDEGTRFQVLAPVVRGRKGEYSELLTELQGRGFSRVRVDGETHRLGEVPELNKKLKHDIEVVVDRLVVREGMRQRLTDSVETALKLADGLVLIDLVDLDAGDPARMRRFSEKRACPNEHPLQLDEMEPRTFSFNAPYGACPVCTGIGSRLEVDPELVVPDEELTLAEGAIAPWTGHQKYFTRQLKALGEELSFDVNTPWRALPQRAKDAILRGKDYEVQVRYRNRWGRERIYSTGFEGVLDYVMRKHDETESEWSKERYQGYMREVPCPACHGARLKPEVLAVRVGDRSIAQLCDLPVGEARETLRDLKLTGQAAKIAGSVLAEINARLGFLVDVGLDYLSLSRGAATLSGGEAQRIRLATQIGSGLVGVLYVLDEPSIGLHQRDNARLIETLERLRDLGNTLIVVEHDEDTIRSADWIVDIGPGAGERGGEIVYSGAVEGLSDASGSVTGDYLAGRRVIEIPATRRKPSKGRELTVVGARENNLKDITATFPLGVFTAVTGVSGSGKSSLVNAILYQVLANRLNGARGVPGRHKTVRGLDNLDKVVHVDQSPIGRTPRSNPATYTGVWDHIRKIFAAVPESKVRGYTPGRFSFNVKGGRCEACKGDGTLKIEMNFLPDVYVPCEICNGARYNRETLEIRYKDKTVADVLDMTIRQAADFFAATPIIARHLNTLVEVGLGYVRLGQAATTLSGGEAQRVKLATELQRRSTGRTIYVLDEPTTGLHFEDIRKLLGVLQGLVAKGNSVIVIEHNLDVIANADWVIDMGPEGGRGGGTVVATGTPEKIAQTEESYTGRFLAPMLKRAHA
;
A
#
# COMPACT_ATOMS: atom_id res chain seq x y z
N MET A 1 -3.58 15.96 40.33
CA MET A 1 -3.80 14.87 39.34
C MET A 1 -2.89 13.74 39.77
N ASN A 2 -3.35 12.50 39.77
CA ASN A 2 -2.45 11.37 40.07
C ASN A 2 -1.28 11.39 39.08
N ASP A 3 -0.04 11.37 39.58
CA ASP A 3 1.17 11.37 38.75
C ASP A 3 1.47 9.97 38.13
N SER A 4 0.54 9.03 38.30
CA SER A 4 0.68 7.66 37.84
C SER A 4 -0.58 7.14 37.13
N LEU A 5 -0.36 6.23 36.19
CA LEU A 5 -1.37 5.37 35.58
C LEU A 5 -1.43 4.06 36.38
N ILE A 6 -2.55 3.83 37.05
CA ILE A 6 -2.73 2.70 37.95
C ILE A 6 -3.62 1.67 37.30
N ILE A 7 -3.12 0.43 37.17
CA ILE A 7 -3.83 -0.71 36.58
C ILE A 7 -3.98 -1.80 37.64
N ARG A 8 -5.15 -2.37 37.77
CA ARG A 8 -5.41 -3.47 38.74
C ARG A 8 -6.19 -4.60 38.05
N GLY A 9 -5.66 -5.81 38.17
CA GLY A 9 -6.33 -7.05 37.82
C GLY A 9 -6.61 -7.22 36.33
N ALA A 10 -5.68 -6.87 35.43
CA ALA A 10 -5.83 -7.09 34.00
C ALA A 10 -5.73 -8.58 33.66
N ARG A 11 -6.74 -9.13 32.93
CA ARG A 11 -6.89 -10.56 32.61
C ARG A 11 -7.14 -10.84 31.12
N GLU A 12 -6.98 -9.83 30.26
CA GLU A 12 -7.15 -10.03 28.82
C GLU A 12 -6.22 -11.11 28.27
N HIS A 13 -6.75 -12.00 27.46
CA HIS A 13 -6.05 -13.11 26.81
C HIS A 13 -5.25 -14.00 27.79
N ASN A 14 -3.93 -13.85 27.82
CA ASN A 14 -3.05 -14.65 28.68
C ASN A 14 -2.58 -13.93 29.95
N LEU A 15 -3.04 -12.71 30.20
CA LEU A 15 -2.68 -11.96 31.40
C LEU A 15 -3.26 -12.61 32.68
N LYS A 16 -2.45 -12.66 33.72
CA LYS A 16 -2.77 -13.36 34.99
C LYS A 16 -3.09 -12.40 36.13
N GLY A 17 -4.07 -11.49 35.93
CA GLY A 17 -4.46 -10.51 36.96
C GLY A 17 -3.38 -9.46 37.21
N VAL A 18 -2.80 -8.95 36.14
CA VAL A 18 -1.68 -7.98 36.19
C VAL A 18 -2.09 -6.69 36.86
N SER A 19 -1.28 -6.25 37.84
CA SER A 19 -1.42 -4.98 38.53
C SER A 19 -0.12 -4.19 38.44
N LEU A 20 -0.21 -2.91 38.00
CA LEU A 20 0.94 -2.04 37.75
C LEU A 20 0.64 -0.59 38.14
N ASP A 21 1.68 0.12 38.57
CA ASP A 21 1.70 1.56 38.74
C ASP A 21 2.76 2.13 37.80
N LEU A 22 2.34 2.85 36.78
CA LEU A 22 3.20 3.39 35.70
C LEU A 22 3.34 4.91 35.86
N PRO A 23 4.56 5.46 35.74
CA PRO A 23 4.74 6.90 35.78
C PRO A 23 4.13 7.59 34.55
N ARG A 24 3.61 8.81 34.71
CA ARG A 24 3.14 9.63 33.59
C ARG A 24 4.26 10.51 33.03
N ASN A 25 4.06 11.02 31.83
CA ASN A 25 5.01 11.89 31.12
C ASN A 25 6.41 11.26 30.94
N GLN A 26 6.43 9.96 30.75
CA GLN A 26 7.65 9.18 30.55
C GLN A 26 7.50 8.24 29.34
N MET A 27 8.62 7.78 28.82
CA MET A 27 8.68 6.73 27.83
C MET A 27 8.79 5.36 28.51
N ILE A 28 7.72 4.60 28.48
CA ILE A 28 7.56 3.30 29.12
C ILE A 28 7.69 2.22 28.06
N VAL A 29 8.69 1.36 28.13
CA VAL A 29 8.88 0.26 27.18
C VAL A 29 8.35 -1.04 27.77
N PHE A 30 7.42 -1.68 27.03
CA PHE A 30 6.93 -3.03 27.31
C PHE A 30 7.74 -4.04 26.51
N THR A 31 8.49 -4.88 27.18
CA THR A 31 9.38 -5.89 26.59
C THR A 31 9.04 -7.30 27.08
N GLY A 32 9.74 -8.33 26.55
CA GLY A 32 9.55 -9.73 26.87
C GLY A 32 9.36 -10.60 25.64
N LEU A 33 9.27 -11.92 25.81
CA LEU A 33 9.16 -12.90 24.72
C LEU A 33 7.94 -12.64 23.81
N SER A 34 8.04 -13.08 22.56
CA SER A 34 6.87 -13.06 21.65
C SER A 34 5.74 -13.90 22.24
N GLY A 35 4.51 -13.34 22.29
CA GLY A 35 3.35 -14.01 22.93
C GLY A 35 3.35 -13.97 24.46
N SER A 36 4.17 -13.14 25.13
CA SER A 36 4.16 -13.03 26.59
C SER A 36 2.98 -12.23 27.16
N GLY A 37 2.24 -11.46 26.34
CA GLY A 37 1.10 -10.64 26.76
C GLY A 37 1.32 -9.13 26.65
N LYS A 38 2.41 -8.67 26.07
CA LYS A 38 2.73 -7.23 25.88
C LYS A 38 1.61 -6.47 25.20
N SER A 39 1.23 -6.92 24.00
CA SER A 39 0.18 -6.27 23.21
C SER A 39 -1.18 -6.38 23.89
N SER A 40 -1.47 -7.49 24.60
CA SER A 40 -2.71 -7.67 25.37
C SER A 40 -2.81 -6.62 26.51
N LEU A 41 -1.70 -6.28 27.15
CA LEU A 41 -1.70 -5.25 28.18
C LEU A 41 -1.75 -3.84 27.58
N ALA A 42 -0.92 -3.56 26.53
CA ALA A 42 -0.79 -2.23 25.95
C ALA A 42 -2.04 -1.83 25.13
N PHE A 43 -2.49 -2.70 24.21
CA PHE A 43 -3.56 -2.39 23.27
C PHE A 43 -4.92 -2.91 23.73
N ASP A 44 -5.04 -4.20 24.07
CA ASP A 44 -6.34 -4.80 24.38
C ASP A 44 -6.84 -4.42 25.77
N THR A 45 -5.97 -3.91 26.66
CA THR A 45 -6.34 -3.45 28.00
C THR A 45 -6.26 -1.94 28.14
N ILE A 46 -5.05 -1.33 28.12
CA ILE A 46 -4.84 0.09 28.44
C ILE A 46 -5.43 1.01 27.37
N PHE A 47 -5.07 0.78 26.08
CA PHE A 47 -5.58 1.60 24.98
C PHE A 47 -7.09 1.39 24.80
N ALA A 48 -7.57 0.16 24.83
CA ALA A 48 -8.99 -0.16 24.66
C ALA A 48 -9.86 0.51 25.71
N GLU A 49 -9.46 0.50 27.00
CA GLU A 49 -10.17 1.19 28.07
C GLU A 49 -10.10 2.72 27.93
N GLY A 50 -8.94 3.27 27.52
CA GLY A 50 -8.79 4.69 27.24
C GLY A 50 -9.71 5.16 26.11
N GLN A 51 -9.77 4.41 25.01
CA GLN A 51 -10.65 4.69 23.88
C GLN A 51 -12.13 4.54 24.27
N ARG A 52 -12.50 3.48 25.01
CA ARG A 52 -13.86 3.26 25.52
C ARG A 52 -14.36 4.45 26.32
N ARG A 53 -13.57 4.92 27.30
CA ARG A 53 -13.93 6.10 28.12
C ARG A 53 -14.05 7.37 27.30
N TYR A 54 -13.16 7.55 26.32
CA TYR A 54 -13.26 8.70 25.42
C TYR A 54 -14.57 8.67 24.60
N VAL A 55 -14.92 7.53 24.01
CA VAL A 55 -16.17 7.35 23.26
C VAL A 55 -17.40 7.54 24.17
N GLU A 56 -17.36 7.05 25.41
CA GLU A 56 -18.45 7.25 26.37
C GLU A 56 -18.64 8.73 26.76
N SER A 57 -17.59 9.53 26.72
CA SER A 57 -17.66 10.98 27.00
C SER A 57 -18.33 11.77 25.86
N LEU A 58 -18.45 11.20 24.67
CA LEU A 58 -19.09 11.83 23.51
C LEU A 58 -20.62 11.89 23.63
N SER A 59 -21.25 12.74 22.79
CA SER A 59 -22.71 12.83 22.76
C SER A 59 -23.38 11.50 22.39
N SER A 60 -24.63 11.30 22.82
CA SER A 60 -25.41 10.09 22.50
C SER A 60 -25.53 9.86 20.98
N TYR A 61 -25.59 10.93 20.19
CA TYR A 61 -25.62 10.88 18.74
C TYR A 61 -24.30 10.33 18.16
N ALA A 62 -23.15 10.83 18.60
CA ALA A 62 -21.82 10.33 18.17
C ALA A 62 -21.62 8.85 18.55
N ARG A 63 -22.08 8.43 19.75
CA ARG A 63 -22.00 7.04 20.21
C ARG A 63 -22.79 6.05 19.34
N GLN A 64 -23.90 6.46 18.74
CA GLN A 64 -24.68 5.61 17.82
C GLN A 64 -23.89 5.25 16.55
N PHE A 65 -22.99 6.11 16.10
CA PHE A 65 -22.14 5.85 14.93
C PHE A 65 -20.85 5.07 15.25
N LEU A 66 -20.33 5.19 16.48
CA LEU A 66 -19.07 4.57 16.88
C LEU A 66 -19.26 3.15 17.46
N GLY A 67 -20.50 2.74 17.71
CA GLY A 67 -20.82 1.45 18.31
C GLY A 67 -20.49 1.39 19.80
N GLN A 68 -20.91 0.30 20.45
CA GLN A 68 -20.60 0.01 21.83
C GLN A 68 -19.27 -0.80 21.85
N MET A 69 -18.25 -0.27 22.52
CA MET A 69 -16.98 -0.99 22.70
C MET A 69 -17.07 -1.92 23.90
N ASP A 70 -16.56 -3.13 23.76
CA ASP A 70 -16.50 -4.08 24.86
C ASP A 70 -15.56 -3.55 25.96
N LYS A 71 -15.94 -3.75 27.22
CA LYS A 71 -15.09 -3.42 28.34
C LYS A 71 -13.98 -4.45 28.46
N PRO A 72 -12.68 -4.06 28.49
CA PRO A 72 -11.60 -5.00 28.76
C PRO A 72 -11.78 -5.74 30.09
N ASP A 73 -11.28 -6.97 30.18
CA ASP A 73 -11.26 -7.74 31.45
C ASP A 73 -10.18 -7.18 32.38
N VAL A 74 -10.53 -6.13 33.10
CA VAL A 74 -9.70 -5.43 34.07
C VAL A 74 -10.57 -4.93 35.21
N ASP A 75 -10.06 -5.00 36.45
CA ASP A 75 -10.83 -4.56 37.59
C ASP A 75 -11.04 -3.04 37.54
N PHE A 76 -9.97 -2.25 37.47
CA PHE A 76 -10.03 -0.82 37.13
C PHE A 76 -8.70 -0.28 36.60
N ILE A 77 -8.79 0.85 35.88
CA ILE A 77 -7.64 1.65 35.46
C ILE A 77 -7.89 3.11 35.84
N GLU A 78 -6.95 3.74 36.58
CA GLU A 78 -7.01 5.14 37.01
C GLU A 78 -5.87 5.93 36.35
N GLY A 79 -6.07 7.24 36.15
CA GLY A 79 -5.05 8.14 35.59
C GLY A 79 -4.93 8.08 34.05
N LEU A 80 -5.89 7.47 33.34
CA LEU A 80 -5.91 7.46 31.87
C LEU A 80 -6.07 8.87 31.29
N SER A 81 -5.19 9.20 30.36
CA SER A 81 -5.32 10.33 29.43
C SER A 81 -6.04 9.88 28.15
N PRO A 82 -6.50 10.83 27.28
CA PRO A 82 -6.92 10.48 25.93
C PRO A 82 -5.85 9.61 25.25
N ALA A 83 -6.23 8.45 24.74
CA ALA A 83 -5.29 7.48 24.21
C ALA A 83 -5.29 7.47 22.68
N VAL A 84 -4.10 7.43 22.08
CA VAL A 84 -3.86 7.32 20.63
C VAL A 84 -3.00 6.09 20.37
N SER A 85 -3.48 5.20 19.46
CA SER A 85 -2.74 4.02 19.02
C SER A 85 -2.03 4.27 17.71
N ILE A 86 -0.79 3.81 17.62
CA ILE A 86 0.01 3.80 16.38
C ILE A 86 0.44 2.35 16.11
N ASP A 87 -0.48 1.60 15.48
CA ASP A 87 -0.31 0.19 15.14
C ASP A 87 0.26 -0.01 13.73
N GLN A 88 0.68 -1.25 13.44
CA GLN A 88 1.25 -1.65 12.15
C GLN A 88 0.17 -2.07 11.11
N LYS A 89 -1.06 -2.39 11.54
CA LYS A 89 -2.01 -3.21 10.76
C LYS A 89 -2.77 -2.51 9.64
N SER A 90 -2.78 -1.19 9.53
CA SER A 90 -3.69 -0.50 8.60
C SER A 90 -2.99 0.37 7.56
N THR A 91 -2.55 -0.21 6.44
CA THR A 91 -2.27 0.57 5.23
C THR A 91 -3.59 0.87 4.51
N SER A 92 -3.82 2.14 4.16
CA SER A 92 -4.99 2.52 3.35
C SER A 92 -4.90 1.86 1.98
N ARG A 93 -5.94 1.10 1.61
CA ARG A 93 -6.06 0.49 0.28
C ARG A 93 -6.68 1.43 -0.75
N ASN A 94 -6.98 2.66 -0.37
CA ASN A 94 -7.56 3.62 -1.29
C ASN A 94 -6.49 4.10 -2.30
N PRO A 95 -6.65 3.88 -3.62
CA PRO A 95 -5.66 4.27 -4.63
C PRO A 95 -5.48 5.79 -4.76
N ARG A 96 -6.41 6.57 -4.20
CA ARG A 96 -6.33 8.04 -4.17
C ARG A 96 -5.56 8.58 -2.98
N SER A 97 -5.28 7.75 -1.95
CA SER A 97 -4.48 8.18 -0.80
C SER A 97 -3.00 8.23 -1.18
N THR A 98 -2.34 9.34 -0.88
CA THR A 98 -0.91 9.55 -1.05
C THR A 98 -0.25 9.94 0.26
N VAL A 99 1.08 9.88 0.34
CA VAL A 99 1.82 10.38 1.50
C VAL A 99 1.40 11.82 1.81
N GLY A 100 1.33 12.69 0.79
CA GLY A 100 0.93 14.09 0.96
C GLY A 100 -0.48 14.28 1.52
N THR A 101 -1.46 13.42 1.16
CA THR A 101 -2.83 13.51 1.69
C THR A 101 -2.97 12.93 3.09
N VAL A 102 -2.24 11.86 3.41
CA VAL A 102 -2.28 11.23 4.75
C VAL A 102 -1.61 12.13 5.81
N THR A 103 -0.57 12.87 5.39
CA THR A 103 0.16 13.82 6.26
C THR A 103 -0.46 15.21 6.29
N GLU A 104 -1.56 15.45 5.57
CA GLU A 104 -2.22 16.74 5.38
C GLU A 104 -1.34 17.81 4.68
N VAL A 105 -0.09 17.52 4.37
CA VAL A 105 0.81 18.45 3.66
C VAL A 105 0.22 18.90 2.35
N TYR A 106 -0.47 18.01 1.62
CA TYR A 106 -1.11 18.32 0.36
C TYR A 106 -2.22 19.38 0.49
N ASP A 107 -2.93 19.43 1.62
CA ASP A 107 -3.97 20.43 1.86
C ASP A 107 -3.39 21.84 2.01
N TYR A 108 -2.26 21.96 2.69
CA TYR A 108 -1.51 23.21 2.78
C TYR A 108 -0.87 23.59 1.45
N LEU A 109 -0.36 22.62 0.68
CA LEU A 109 0.15 22.89 -0.68
C LEU A 109 -0.95 23.43 -1.59
N ARG A 110 -2.16 22.85 -1.56
CA ARG A 110 -3.30 23.39 -2.32
C ARG A 110 -3.60 24.86 -1.94
N LEU A 111 -3.52 25.16 -0.65
CA LEU A 111 -3.70 26.53 -0.17
C LEU A 111 -2.57 27.46 -0.68
N LEU A 112 -1.31 27.01 -0.60
CA LEU A 112 -0.15 27.74 -1.09
C LEU A 112 -0.28 28.06 -2.59
N TYR A 113 -0.56 27.03 -3.42
CA TYR A 113 -0.69 27.20 -4.87
C TYR A 113 -1.89 28.05 -5.28
N SER A 114 -3.00 27.97 -4.55
CA SER A 114 -4.17 28.79 -4.82
C SER A 114 -3.96 30.30 -4.50
N ARG A 115 -3.07 30.62 -3.55
CA ARG A 115 -2.87 31.98 -3.05
C ARG A 115 -1.60 32.66 -3.57
N ALA A 116 -0.52 31.89 -3.75
CA ALA A 116 0.78 32.38 -4.18
C ALA A 116 1.22 31.86 -5.56
N GLY A 117 0.44 30.98 -6.18
CA GLY A 117 0.77 30.42 -7.49
C GLY A 117 0.62 31.41 -8.63
N VAL A 118 1.57 31.36 -9.56
CA VAL A 118 1.54 32.10 -10.83
C VAL A 118 1.07 31.17 -11.93
N GLN A 119 -0.01 31.55 -12.59
CA GLN A 119 -0.57 30.77 -13.70
C GLN A 119 0.24 30.96 -14.95
N HIS A 120 0.60 29.88 -15.62
CA HIS A 120 1.20 29.85 -16.96
C HIS A 120 0.21 29.26 -17.97
N CYS A 121 0.41 29.55 -19.21
CA CYS A 121 -0.36 28.93 -20.29
C CYS A 121 0.14 27.49 -20.52
N PRO A 122 -0.72 26.48 -20.49
CA PRO A 122 -0.29 25.08 -20.68
C PRO A 122 0.26 24.81 -22.10
N THR A 123 -0.04 25.66 -23.06
CA THR A 123 0.39 25.51 -24.46
C THR A 123 1.71 26.22 -24.78
N CYS A 124 1.92 27.44 -24.30
CA CYS A 124 3.08 28.26 -24.68
C CYS A 124 3.94 28.68 -23.47
N ASP A 125 3.59 28.22 -22.27
CA ASP A 125 4.31 28.52 -21.01
C ASP A 125 4.40 30.02 -20.62
N ALA A 126 3.76 30.92 -21.37
CA ALA A 126 3.73 32.34 -21.04
C ALA A 126 2.94 32.58 -19.74
N VAL A 127 3.40 33.54 -18.93
CA VAL A 127 2.68 33.97 -17.72
C VAL A 127 1.31 34.50 -18.10
N VAL A 128 0.28 34.00 -17.46
CA VAL A 128 -1.10 34.46 -17.65
C VAL A 128 -1.32 35.72 -16.84
N ALA A 129 -1.50 36.84 -17.53
CA ALA A 129 -1.80 38.12 -16.92
C ALA A 129 -3.28 38.53 -17.08
N SER A 130 -3.76 39.38 -16.20
CA SER A 130 -5.05 40.05 -16.42
C SER A 130 -4.90 41.00 -17.59
N GLN A 131 -5.87 40.99 -18.52
CA GLN A 131 -5.93 41.93 -19.64
C GLN A 131 -6.75 43.15 -19.25
N THR A 132 -6.23 44.34 -19.47
CA THR A 132 -7.03 45.55 -19.31
C THR A 132 -8.08 45.64 -20.43
N PRO A 133 -9.25 46.32 -20.21
CA PRO A 133 -10.22 46.54 -21.27
C PRO A 133 -9.60 47.15 -22.54
N GLN A 134 -8.61 48.01 -22.35
CA GLN A 134 -7.88 48.63 -23.45
C GLN A 134 -7.09 47.61 -24.30
N GLN A 135 -6.39 46.68 -23.65
CA GLN A 135 -5.65 45.61 -24.34
C GLN A 135 -6.58 44.68 -25.11
N ILE A 136 -7.74 44.34 -24.53
CA ILE A 136 -8.78 43.53 -25.20
C ILE A 136 -9.26 44.26 -26.47
N VAL A 137 -9.58 45.55 -26.37
CA VAL A 137 -10.01 46.39 -27.49
C VAL A 137 -8.96 46.43 -28.58
N ASP A 138 -7.68 46.65 -28.24
CA ASP A 138 -6.58 46.70 -29.18
C ASP A 138 -6.36 45.37 -29.90
N GLN A 139 -6.52 44.22 -29.20
CA GLN A 139 -6.47 42.89 -29.83
C GLN A 139 -7.65 42.65 -30.79
N VAL A 140 -8.86 43.03 -30.43
CA VAL A 140 -10.03 42.89 -31.34
C VAL A 140 -9.87 43.80 -32.57
N ARG A 141 -9.29 44.98 -32.40
CA ARG A 141 -9.01 45.90 -33.52
C ARG A 141 -7.91 45.41 -34.44
N SER A 142 -7.00 44.59 -34.01
CA SER A 142 -5.92 44.04 -34.85
C SER A 142 -6.38 42.94 -35.80
N MET A 143 -7.68 42.53 -35.75
CA MET A 143 -8.25 41.58 -36.69
C MET A 143 -8.46 42.22 -38.06
N ASP A 144 -8.65 41.39 -39.09
CA ASP A 144 -8.84 41.85 -40.47
C ASP A 144 -10.04 42.78 -40.61
N GLU A 145 -9.86 43.85 -41.38
CA GLU A 145 -10.92 44.84 -41.65
C GLU A 145 -12.12 44.14 -42.34
N GLY A 146 -13.33 44.43 -41.91
CA GLY A 146 -14.53 43.76 -42.39
C GLY A 146 -14.99 42.56 -41.58
N THR A 147 -14.18 42.03 -40.67
CA THR A 147 -14.58 40.90 -39.81
C THR A 147 -15.82 41.25 -38.95
N ARG A 148 -16.87 40.42 -39.05
CA ARG A 148 -18.10 40.57 -38.27
C ARG A 148 -18.04 39.79 -37.00
N PHE A 149 -18.37 40.42 -35.88
CA PHE A 149 -18.33 39.74 -34.59
C PHE A 149 -19.40 40.22 -33.63
N GLN A 150 -19.68 39.41 -32.61
CA GLN A 150 -20.56 39.75 -31.48
C GLN A 150 -19.74 39.84 -30.19
N VAL A 151 -20.08 40.85 -29.37
CA VAL A 151 -19.54 40.96 -28.00
C VAL A 151 -20.55 40.30 -27.07
N LEU A 152 -20.14 39.23 -26.40
CA LEU A 152 -20.98 38.40 -25.53
C LEU A 152 -20.52 38.47 -24.08
N ALA A 153 -21.45 38.54 -23.15
CA ALA A 153 -21.21 38.46 -21.71
C ALA A 153 -21.75 37.13 -21.15
N PRO A 154 -20.93 36.16 -20.76
CA PRO A 154 -21.37 34.89 -20.23
C PRO A 154 -21.78 34.99 -18.74
N VAL A 155 -23.07 35.24 -18.50
CA VAL A 155 -23.64 35.46 -17.16
C VAL A 155 -23.95 34.15 -16.41
N VAL A 156 -24.18 33.05 -17.11
CA VAL A 156 -24.33 31.72 -16.53
C VAL A 156 -23.43 30.76 -17.29
N ARG A 157 -22.65 29.92 -16.55
CA ARG A 157 -21.69 28.99 -17.13
C ARG A 157 -21.85 27.60 -16.47
N GLY A 158 -22.48 26.67 -17.22
CA GLY A 158 -22.61 25.26 -16.82
C GLY A 158 -23.33 25.04 -15.48
N ARG A 159 -24.28 25.93 -15.11
CA ARG A 159 -25.03 25.84 -13.84
C ARG A 159 -26.45 25.40 -14.07
N LYS A 160 -27.00 24.60 -13.13
CA LYS A 160 -28.41 24.18 -13.14
C LYS A 160 -29.31 25.33 -12.67
N GLY A 161 -30.48 25.53 -13.32
CA GLY A 161 -31.44 26.55 -12.92
C GLY A 161 -32.43 26.85 -14.03
N GLU A 162 -33.52 27.53 -13.70
CA GLU A 162 -34.55 27.98 -14.65
C GLU A 162 -34.26 29.39 -15.21
N TYR A 163 -33.54 30.23 -14.46
CA TYR A 163 -33.03 31.57 -14.81
C TYR A 163 -34.09 32.60 -15.31
N SER A 164 -35.39 32.37 -15.08
CA SER A 164 -36.46 33.25 -15.50
C SER A 164 -36.32 34.68 -14.94
N GLU A 165 -35.95 34.81 -13.65
CA GLU A 165 -35.73 36.08 -13.01
C GLU A 165 -34.53 36.84 -13.63
N LEU A 166 -33.41 36.12 -13.88
CA LEU A 166 -32.24 36.71 -14.52
C LEU A 166 -32.54 37.21 -15.92
N LEU A 167 -33.28 36.46 -16.74
CA LEU A 167 -33.70 36.84 -18.09
C LEU A 167 -34.59 38.08 -18.07
N THR A 168 -35.52 38.18 -17.11
CA THR A 168 -36.37 39.35 -16.90
C THR A 168 -35.56 40.57 -16.47
N GLU A 169 -34.60 40.43 -15.59
CA GLU A 169 -33.68 41.48 -15.15
C GLU A 169 -32.85 42.02 -16.33
N LEU A 170 -32.27 41.12 -17.13
CA LEU A 170 -31.52 41.52 -18.33
C LEU A 170 -32.34 42.28 -19.34
N GLN A 171 -33.63 41.90 -19.54
CA GLN A 171 -34.57 42.62 -20.38
C GLN A 171 -34.84 44.01 -19.82
N GLY A 172 -35.04 44.14 -18.49
CA GLY A 172 -35.23 45.41 -17.80
C GLY A 172 -34.03 46.35 -17.90
N ARG A 173 -32.79 45.82 -18.04
CA ARG A 173 -31.57 46.58 -18.28
C ARG A 173 -31.36 47.00 -19.74
N GLY A 174 -32.31 46.67 -20.65
CA GLY A 174 -32.32 47.11 -22.05
C GLY A 174 -31.59 46.17 -23.03
N PHE A 175 -31.17 44.99 -22.62
CA PHE A 175 -30.63 44.01 -23.55
C PHE A 175 -31.75 43.36 -24.36
N SER A 176 -31.49 43.07 -25.64
CA SER A 176 -32.52 42.54 -26.55
C SER A 176 -32.35 41.07 -26.90
N ARG A 177 -31.16 40.52 -26.76
CA ARG A 177 -30.82 39.16 -27.19
C ARG A 177 -29.89 38.45 -26.19
N VAL A 178 -30.10 37.16 -26.12
CA VAL A 178 -29.29 36.25 -25.31
C VAL A 178 -29.00 34.97 -26.10
N ARG A 179 -27.87 34.39 -25.92
CA ARG A 179 -27.54 33.05 -26.43
C ARG A 179 -27.68 32.07 -25.27
N VAL A 180 -28.50 31.05 -25.43
CA VAL A 180 -28.73 29.98 -24.44
C VAL A 180 -28.29 28.66 -25.07
N ASP A 181 -27.39 27.96 -24.42
CA ASP A 181 -26.85 26.67 -24.88
C ASP A 181 -26.40 26.66 -26.35
N GLY A 182 -25.86 27.82 -26.81
CA GLY A 182 -25.37 28.02 -28.17
C GLY A 182 -26.39 28.61 -29.17
N GLU A 183 -27.69 28.66 -28.85
CA GLU A 183 -28.75 29.22 -29.69
C GLU A 183 -29.10 30.64 -29.29
N THR A 184 -29.22 31.52 -30.26
CA THR A 184 -29.54 32.96 -30.02
C THR A 184 -31.02 33.19 -30.04
N HIS A 185 -31.60 33.69 -28.93
CA HIS A 185 -33.00 34.06 -28.77
C HIS A 185 -33.15 35.55 -28.47
N ARG A 186 -34.35 36.11 -28.73
CA ARG A 186 -34.75 37.37 -28.13
C ARG A 186 -35.11 37.17 -26.67
N LEU A 187 -34.77 38.06 -25.78
CA LEU A 187 -34.97 37.89 -24.34
C LEU A 187 -36.41 37.56 -23.93
N GLY A 188 -37.43 38.08 -24.69
CA GLY A 188 -38.82 37.74 -24.47
C GLY A 188 -39.30 36.43 -25.10
N GLU A 189 -38.49 35.73 -25.86
CA GLU A 189 -38.83 34.54 -26.63
C GLU A 189 -37.96 33.32 -26.20
N VAL A 190 -37.26 33.43 -25.09
CA VAL A 190 -36.42 32.32 -24.54
C VAL A 190 -37.34 31.22 -24.01
N PRO A 191 -37.18 29.95 -24.43
CA PRO A 191 -37.99 28.85 -23.92
C PRO A 191 -37.73 28.62 -22.41
N GLU A 192 -38.72 28.01 -21.72
CA GLU A 192 -38.52 27.63 -20.31
C GLU A 192 -37.36 26.65 -20.14
N LEU A 193 -36.38 27.01 -19.31
CA LEU A 193 -35.18 26.23 -19.10
C LEU A 193 -35.43 25.15 -18.04
N ASN A 194 -34.87 23.94 -18.27
CA ASN A 194 -35.05 22.82 -17.35
C ASN A 194 -34.12 22.98 -16.15
N LYS A 195 -34.65 23.20 -14.96
CA LYS A 195 -33.90 23.35 -13.71
C LYS A 195 -32.95 22.21 -13.34
N LYS A 196 -33.10 21.02 -13.93
CA LYS A 196 -32.26 19.87 -13.69
C LYS A 196 -31.07 19.79 -14.63
N LEU A 197 -31.09 20.50 -15.75
CA LEU A 197 -30.00 20.55 -16.72
C LEU A 197 -29.06 21.71 -16.42
N LYS A 198 -27.83 21.61 -16.93
CA LYS A 198 -26.85 22.69 -16.88
C LYS A 198 -27.05 23.56 -18.10
N HIS A 199 -27.04 24.88 -17.93
CA HIS A 199 -27.24 25.87 -18.97
C HIS A 199 -26.03 26.82 -19.03
N ASP A 200 -25.73 27.25 -20.24
CA ASP A 200 -24.84 28.36 -20.56
C ASP A 200 -25.67 29.52 -21.11
N ILE A 201 -25.58 30.70 -20.46
CA ILE A 201 -26.33 31.87 -20.86
C ILE A 201 -25.38 33.03 -21.09
N GLU A 202 -25.39 33.58 -22.31
CA GLU A 202 -24.50 34.66 -22.75
C GLU A 202 -25.35 35.81 -23.29
N VAL A 203 -25.17 36.99 -22.73
CA VAL A 203 -25.88 38.22 -23.20
C VAL A 203 -25.15 38.75 -24.42
N VAL A 204 -25.88 39.01 -25.51
CA VAL A 204 -25.37 39.69 -26.70
C VAL A 204 -25.34 41.17 -26.40
N VAL A 205 -24.17 41.71 -26.04
CA VAL A 205 -23.99 43.11 -25.68
C VAL A 205 -24.00 43.99 -26.93
N ASP A 206 -23.25 43.62 -27.96
CA ASP A 206 -23.19 44.38 -29.21
C ASP A 206 -22.85 43.48 -30.42
N ARG A 207 -23.09 44.01 -31.63
CA ARG A 207 -22.74 43.38 -32.91
C ARG A 207 -22.00 44.43 -33.74
N LEU A 208 -20.73 44.12 -34.04
CA LEU A 208 -19.80 45.06 -34.62
C LEU A 208 -19.11 44.47 -35.84
N VAL A 209 -18.51 45.33 -36.62
CA VAL A 209 -17.64 45.00 -37.77
C VAL A 209 -16.31 45.73 -37.56
N VAL A 210 -15.20 45.09 -37.77
CA VAL A 210 -13.89 45.69 -37.66
C VAL A 210 -13.74 46.78 -38.76
N ARG A 211 -13.67 48.06 -38.35
CA ARG A 211 -13.50 49.24 -39.22
C ARG A 211 -12.87 50.41 -38.48
N GLU A 212 -12.30 51.35 -39.19
CA GLU A 212 -11.85 52.60 -38.61
C GLU A 212 -12.98 53.32 -37.82
N GLY A 213 -12.66 53.93 -36.67
CA GLY A 213 -13.62 54.65 -35.83
C GLY A 213 -14.45 53.87 -34.85
N MET A 214 -14.39 52.52 -34.84
CA MET A 214 -15.18 51.68 -33.92
C MET A 214 -14.68 51.66 -32.46
N ARG A 215 -13.52 52.23 -32.15
CA ARG A 215 -12.78 52.11 -30.88
C ARG A 215 -13.68 52.44 -29.67
N GLN A 216 -14.33 53.62 -29.67
CA GLN A 216 -15.13 54.04 -28.50
C GLN A 216 -16.29 53.09 -28.24
N ARG A 217 -17.07 52.74 -29.27
CA ARG A 217 -18.22 51.84 -29.16
C ARG A 217 -17.77 50.44 -28.73
N LEU A 218 -16.67 49.93 -29.25
CA LEU A 218 -16.09 48.64 -28.82
C LEU A 218 -15.67 48.71 -27.35
N THR A 219 -15.02 49.81 -26.92
CA THR A 219 -14.61 49.96 -25.51
C THR A 219 -15.84 49.95 -24.60
N ASP A 220 -16.90 50.68 -24.90
CA ASP A 220 -18.12 50.71 -24.12
C ASP A 220 -18.79 49.31 -24.04
N SER A 221 -18.79 48.59 -25.16
CA SER A 221 -19.36 47.25 -25.26
C SER A 221 -18.55 46.23 -24.47
N VAL A 222 -17.22 46.29 -24.55
CA VAL A 222 -16.28 45.41 -23.79
C VAL A 222 -16.40 45.67 -22.29
N GLU A 223 -16.38 46.94 -21.85
CA GLU A 223 -16.57 47.31 -20.45
C GLU A 223 -17.90 46.86 -19.91
N THR A 224 -18.99 46.99 -20.70
CA THR A 224 -20.33 46.52 -20.34
C THR A 224 -20.32 44.99 -20.18
N ALA A 225 -19.73 44.28 -21.13
CA ALA A 225 -19.64 42.81 -21.05
C ALA A 225 -18.84 42.34 -19.83
N LEU A 226 -17.70 42.98 -19.57
CA LEU A 226 -16.84 42.65 -18.40
C LEU A 226 -17.54 42.90 -17.07
N LYS A 227 -18.32 44.00 -16.96
CA LYS A 227 -19.14 44.28 -15.77
C LYS A 227 -20.26 43.26 -15.55
N LEU A 228 -20.93 42.82 -16.64
CA LEU A 228 -22.01 41.84 -16.58
C LEU A 228 -21.56 40.45 -16.22
N ALA A 229 -20.40 40.02 -16.76
CA ALA A 229 -19.93 38.67 -16.65
C ALA A 229 -18.68 38.54 -15.72
N ASP A 230 -18.58 39.41 -14.73
CA ASP A 230 -17.54 39.39 -13.69
C ASP A 230 -16.11 39.32 -14.25
N GLY A 231 -15.82 40.17 -15.25
CA GLY A 231 -14.49 40.31 -15.85
C GLY A 231 -14.21 39.39 -17.04
N LEU A 232 -15.23 38.77 -17.63
CA LEU A 232 -15.11 37.90 -18.80
C LEU A 232 -15.91 38.46 -19.98
N VAL A 233 -15.31 38.45 -21.17
CA VAL A 233 -15.98 38.78 -22.42
C VAL A 233 -15.61 37.77 -23.49
N LEU A 234 -16.60 37.40 -24.30
CA LEU A 234 -16.44 36.52 -25.45
C LEU A 234 -16.63 37.33 -26.74
N ILE A 235 -15.79 37.08 -27.71
CA ILE A 235 -15.92 37.64 -29.08
C ILE A 235 -16.23 36.46 -30.00
N ASP A 236 -17.44 36.40 -30.52
CA ASP A 236 -17.94 35.42 -31.48
C ASP A 236 -17.74 35.92 -32.90
N LEU A 237 -16.82 35.34 -33.66
CA LEU A 237 -16.54 35.67 -35.07
C LEU A 237 -17.61 35.01 -35.94
N VAL A 238 -18.61 35.79 -36.32
CA VAL A 238 -19.85 35.25 -36.98
C VAL A 238 -19.55 34.71 -38.39
N ASP A 239 -18.44 35.09 -39.00
CA ASP A 239 -18.03 34.67 -40.34
C ASP A 239 -17.40 33.25 -40.39
N LEU A 240 -17.09 32.65 -39.22
CA LEU A 240 -16.55 31.31 -39.10
C LEU A 240 -17.66 30.31 -38.78
N ASP A 241 -17.46 29.05 -39.21
CA ASP A 241 -18.40 27.96 -38.97
C ASP A 241 -18.58 27.68 -37.46
N ALA A 242 -19.75 27.18 -37.07
CA ALA A 242 -20.08 26.90 -35.66
C ALA A 242 -19.12 25.93 -34.95
N GLY A 243 -18.45 25.05 -35.68
CA GLY A 243 -17.47 24.08 -35.17
C GLY A 243 -16.02 24.54 -35.22
N ASP A 244 -15.72 25.73 -35.72
CA ASP A 244 -14.36 26.24 -35.82
C ASP A 244 -13.84 26.69 -34.44
N PRO A 245 -12.73 26.10 -33.92
CA PRO A 245 -12.14 26.53 -32.63
C PRO A 245 -11.74 28.00 -32.58
N ALA A 246 -11.44 28.63 -33.72
CA ALA A 246 -11.03 30.03 -33.80
C ALA A 246 -12.22 31.00 -33.75
N ARG A 247 -13.46 30.51 -33.88
CA ARG A 247 -14.70 31.32 -33.89
C ARG A 247 -14.92 32.07 -32.59
N MET A 248 -14.71 31.39 -31.44
CA MET A 248 -15.01 31.94 -30.11
C MET A 248 -13.69 32.36 -29.43
N ARG A 249 -13.43 33.68 -29.41
CA ARG A 249 -12.29 34.23 -28.67
C ARG A 249 -12.74 34.68 -27.27
N ARG A 250 -12.02 34.22 -26.26
CA ARG A 250 -12.32 34.52 -24.86
C ARG A 250 -11.27 35.47 -24.29
N PHE A 251 -11.70 36.57 -23.72
CA PHE A 251 -10.85 37.53 -23.05
C PHE A 251 -11.29 37.72 -21.60
N SER A 252 -10.34 37.93 -20.73
CA SER A 252 -10.62 38.09 -19.30
C SER A 252 -9.80 39.26 -18.72
N GLU A 253 -10.51 40.13 -18.03
CA GLU A 253 -9.87 41.14 -17.20
C GLU A 253 -9.07 40.52 -16.05
N LYS A 254 -9.46 39.30 -15.64
CA LYS A 254 -8.81 38.63 -14.53
C LYS A 254 -7.58 37.82 -14.96
N ARG A 255 -7.64 37.07 -16.08
CA ARG A 255 -6.52 36.19 -16.55
C ARG A 255 -6.68 35.76 -18.02
N ALA A 256 -5.69 36.03 -18.87
CA ALA A 256 -5.66 35.55 -20.24
C ALA A 256 -4.23 35.26 -20.71
N CYS A 257 -4.07 34.34 -21.66
CA CYS A 257 -2.78 34.06 -22.29
C CYS A 257 -2.43 35.22 -23.24
N PRO A 258 -1.21 35.77 -23.16
CA PRO A 258 -0.79 36.86 -24.10
C PRO A 258 -0.72 36.39 -25.57
N ASN A 259 -0.62 35.08 -25.81
CA ASN A 259 -0.60 34.46 -27.15
C ASN A 259 -1.98 33.88 -27.55
N GLU A 260 -3.06 34.34 -26.95
CA GLU A 260 -4.45 34.01 -27.27
C GLU A 260 -4.86 32.51 -27.17
N HIS A 261 -4.05 31.66 -26.47
CA HIS A 261 -4.47 30.27 -26.24
C HIS A 261 -5.67 30.20 -25.30
N PRO A 262 -6.66 29.34 -25.58
CA PRO A 262 -7.84 29.20 -24.72
C PRO A 262 -7.44 28.68 -23.34
N LEU A 263 -7.90 29.36 -22.28
CA LEU A 263 -7.66 28.94 -20.91
C LEU A 263 -8.99 28.51 -20.28
N GLN A 264 -9.01 27.33 -19.64
CA GLN A 264 -10.19 26.77 -18.99
C GLN A 264 -10.14 26.85 -17.45
N LEU A 265 -9.25 27.64 -16.87
CA LEU A 265 -9.12 27.79 -15.43
C LEU A 265 -9.96 28.99 -14.96
N ASP A 266 -11.09 28.74 -14.33
CA ASP A 266 -12.02 29.78 -13.90
C ASP A 266 -11.49 30.55 -12.66
N GLU A 267 -11.09 29.88 -11.60
CA GLU A 267 -10.56 30.47 -10.38
C GLU A 267 -9.51 29.56 -9.72
N MET A 268 -8.46 30.15 -9.11
CA MET A 268 -7.46 29.43 -8.34
C MET A 268 -7.92 29.27 -6.88
N GLU A 269 -8.83 28.35 -6.65
CA GLU A 269 -9.27 27.94 -5.31
C GLU A 269 -8.55 26.67 -4.86
N PRO A 270 -8.46 26.38 -3.56
CA PRO A 270 -7.83 25.13 -3.07
C PRO A 270 -8.47 23.86 -3.66
N ARG A 271 -9.79 23.88 -3.98
CA ARG A 271 -10.47 22.74 -4.64
C ARG A 271 -9.98 22.48 -6.06
N THR A 272 -9.47 23.50 -6.76
CA THR A 272 -8.92 23.39 -8.12
C THR A 272 -7.64 22.56 -8.14
N PHE A 273 -6.89 22.55 -7.06
CA PHE A 273 -5.68 21.74 -6.88
C PHE A 273 -5.94 20.37 -6.25
N SER A 274 -7.19 19.94 -6.11
CA SER A 274 -7.55 18.65 -5.57
C SER A 274 -7.75 17.63 -6.69
N PHE A 275 -6.97 16.54 -6.66
CA PHE A 275 -7.19 15.41 -7.56
C PHE A 275 -8.38 14.52 -7.14
N ASN A 276 -8.97 14.75 -5.95
CA ASN A 276 -10.19 14.08 -5.49
C ASN A 276 -11.47 14.84 -5.89
N ALA A 277 -11.33 16.04 -6.44
CA ALA A 277 -12.45 16.86 -6.87
C ALA A 277 -12.49 16.97 -8.42
N PRO A 278 -13.66 16.96 -9.06
CA PRO A 278 -13.79 17.04 -10.52
C PRO A 278 -13.19 18.31 -11.12
N TYR A 279 -13.07 19.37 -10.31
CA TYR A 279 -12.50 20.65 -10.73
C TYR A 279 -11.02 20.57 -11.10
N GLY A 280 -10.22 19.79 -10.35
CA GLY A 280 -8.79 19.66 -10.55
C GLY A 280 -8.35 18.31 -11.11
N ALA A 281 -9.13 17.26 -10.92
CA ALA A 281 -8.77 15.89 -11.31
C ALA A 281 -8.61 15.75 -12.83
N CYS A 282 -7.58 15.03 -13.27
CA CYS A 282 -7.43 14.62 -14.66
C CYS A 282 -8.68 13.88 -15.15
N PRO A 283 -9.34 14.29 -16.24
CA PRO A 283 -10.59 13.69 -16.71
C PRO A 283 -10.42 12.23 -17.18
N VAL A 284 -9.23 11.85 -17.63
CA VAL A 284 -8.95 10.49 -18.16
C VAL A 284 -8.82 9.46 -17.03
N CYS A 285 -8.03 9.76 -15.99
CA CYS A 285 -7.82 8.84 -14.86
C CYS A 285 -8.65 9.21 -13.62
N THR A 286 -9.51 10.23 -13.69
CA THR A 286 -10.34 10.72 -12.56
C THR A 286 -9.55 10.95 -11.27
N GLY A 287 -8.28 11.40 -11.38
CA GLY A 287 -7.40 11.72 -10.26
C GLY A 287 -6.62 10.53 -9.68
N ILE A 288 -6.67 9.36 -10.29
CA ILE A 288 -5.90 8.18 -9.83
C ILE A 288 -4.43 8.29 -10.24
N GLY A 289 -4.13 8.89 -11.41
CA GLY A 289 -2.76 9.07 -11.93
C GLY A 289 -2.27 7.91 -12.78
N SER A 290 -2.89 6.75 -12.68
CA SER A 290 -2.56 5.53 -13.41
C SER A 290 -3.82 4.88 -13.97
N ARG A 291 -3.62 3.89 -14.84
CA ARG A 291 -4.68 3.01 -15.32
C ARG A 291 -4.13 1.58 -15.45
N LEU A 292 -5.03 0.61 -15.35
CA LEU A 292 -4.68 -0.77 -15.65
C LEU A 292 -4.72 -0.97 -17.18
N GLU A 293 -3.64 -1.50 -17.72
CA GLU A 293 -3.56 -1.92 -19.12
C GLU A 293 -3.15 -3.39 -19.19
N VAL A 294 -3.73 -4.11 -20.16
CA VAL A 294 -3.35 -5.49 -20.39
C VAL A 294 -1.93 -5.53 -20.98
N ASP A 295 -1.06 -6.29 -20.32
CA ASP A 295 0.34 -6.39 -20.71
C ASP A 295 0.55 -7.59 -21.66
N PRO A 296 1.03 -7.38 -22.89
CA PRO A 296 1.35 -8.46 -23.82
C PRO A 296 2.32 -9.52 -23.27
N GLU A 297 3.30 -9.13 -22.44
CA GLU A 297 4.25 -10.05 -21.81
C GLU A 297 3.59 -10.98 -20.78
N LEU A 298 2.55 -10.49 -20.09
CA LEU A 298 1.77 -11.29 -19.15
C LEU A 298 0.77 -12.20 -19.86
N VAL A 299 0.30 -11.77 -21.03
CA VAL A 299 -0.60 -12.55 -21.89
C VAL A 299 0.15 -13.72 -22.54
N VAL A 300 1.40 -13.50 -22.93
CA VAL A 300 2.30 -14.50 -23.52
C VAL A 300 3.56 -14.64 -22.65
N PRO A 301 3.47 -15.35 -21.52
CA PRO A 301 4.58 -15.43 -20.56
C PRO A 301 5.73 -16.35 -21.03
N ASP A 302 5.49 -17.23 -21.99
CA ASP A 302 6.49 -18.14 -22.56
C ASP A 302 6.40 -18.13 -24.08
N GLU A 303 7.35 -17.45 -24.70
CA GLU A 303 7.43 -17.32 -26.16
C GLU A 303 7.89 -18.59 -26.87
N GLU A 304 8.40 -19.60 -26.16
CA GLU A 304 8.78 -20.90 -26.73
C GLU A 304 7.56 -21.78 -27.00
N LEU A 305 6.44 -21.55 -26.33
CA LEU A 305 5.21 -22.30 -26.54
C LEU A 305 4.55 -21.90 -27.85
N THR A 306 3.90 -22.91 -28.47
CA THR A 306 3.06 -22.70 -29.62
C THR A 306 1.64 -22.25 -29.20
N LEU A 307 0.88 -21.68 -30.14
CA LEU A 307 -0.53 -21.31 -29.87
C LEU A 307 -1.37 -22.54 -29.54
N ALA A 308 -1.05 -23.71 -30.15
CA ALA A 308 -1.72 -24.98 -29.88
C ALA A 308 -1.41 -25.53 -28.48
N GLU A 309 -0.22 -25.28 -27.95
CA GLU A 309 0.21 -25.66 -26.58
C GLU A 309 -0.28 -24.68 -25.51
N GLY A 310 -0.82 -23.55 -25.91
CA GLY A 310 -1.40 -22.55 -24.99
C GLY A 310 -0.48 -21.39 -24.67
N ALA A 311 0.30 -20.90 -25.61
CA ALA A 311 1.11 -19.68 -25.47
C ALA A 311 0.31 -18.49 -24.94
N ILE A 312 -0.98 -18.38 -25.28
CA ILE A 312 -1.88 -17.34 -24.80
C ILE A 312 -2.49 -17.76 -23.44
N ALA A 313 -1.91 -17.29 -22.37
CA ALA A 313 -2.26 -17.68 -21.01
C ALA A 313 -3.73 -17.41 -20.61
N PRO A 314 -4.37 -16.27 -20.95
CA PRO A 314 -5.79 -16.03 -20.64
C PRO A 314 -6.75 -17.06 -21.22
N TRP A 315 -6.41 -17.73 -22.31
CA TRP A 315 -7.26 -18.66 -23.03
C TRP A 315 -7.12 -20.13 -22.60
N THR A 316 -6.20 -20.45 -21.67
CA THR A 316 -5.93 -21.83 -21.19
C THR A 316 -7.14 -22.53 -20.59
N GLY A 317 -8.24 -22.04 -20.30
CA GLY A 317 -9.49 -22.74 -19.90
C GLY A 317 -10.43 -23.08 -21.06
N HIS A 318 -10.24 -22.43 -22.22
CA HIS A 318 -11.10 -22.55 -23.39
C HIS A 318 -10.31 -22.84 -24.67
N GLN A 319 -9.21 -23.55 -24.56
CA GLN A 319 -8.21 -23.76 -25.58
C GLN A 319 -8.82 -24.29 -26.90
N LYS A 320 -9.75 -25.26 -26.86
CA LYS A 320 -10.40 -25.81 -28.07
C LYS A 320 -11.18 -24.74 -28.87
N TYR A 321 -11.80 -23.80 -28.20
CA TYR A 321 -12.56 -22.73 -28.86
C TYR A 321 -11.63 -21.76 -29.57
N PHE A 322 -10.66 -21.24 -28.82
CA PHE A 322 -9.71 -20.25 -29.37
C PHE A 322 -8.75 -20.85 -30.41
N THR A 323 -8.31 -22.10 -30.25
CA THR A 323 -7.47 -22.77 -31.28
C THR A 323 -8.16 -22.86 -32.63
N ARG A 324 -9.49 -23.02 -32.67
CA ARG A 324 -10.24 -23.02 -33.92
C ARG A 324 -10.24 -21.64 -34.61
N GLN A 325 -10.44 -20.59 -33.84
CA GLN A 325 -10.38 -19.21 -34.35
C GLN A 325 -8.96 -18.85 -34.80
N LEU A 326 -7.94 -19.27 -34.06
CA LEU A 326 -6.52 -19.05 -34.41
C LEU A 326 -6.12 -19.82 -35.69
N LYS A 327 -6.67 -21.01 -35.90
CA LYS A 327 -6.45 -21.73 -37.19
C LYS A 327 -7.05 -20.97 -38.36
N ALA A 328 -8.29 -20.48 -38.23
CA ALA A 328 -8.94 -19.70 -39.26
C ALA A 328 -8.18 -18.39 -39.55
N LEU A 329 -7.70 -17.71 -38.52
CA LEU A 329 -6.84 -16.51 -38.63
C LEU A 329 -5.48 -16.86 -39.26
N GLY A 330 -4.93 -18.06 -38.97
CA GLY A 330 -3.69 -18.55 -39.53
C GLY A 330 -3.80 -18.84 -41.03
N GLU A 331 -4.96 -19.34 -41.49
CA GLU A 331 -5.25 -19.51 -42.93
C GLU A 331 -5.23 -18.15 -43.66
N GLU A 332 -5.78 -17.11 -43.06
CA GLU A 332 -5.82 -15.75 -43.63
C GLU A 332 -4.46 -15.04 -43.64
N LEU A 333 -3.72 -15.15 -42.51
CA LEU A 333 -2.44 -14.47 -42.32
C LEU A 333 -1.20 -15.32 -42.61
N SER A 334 -1.41 -16.55 -43.15
CA SER A 334 -0.35 -17.49 -43.54
C SER A 334 0.62 -17.86 -42.40
N PHE A 335 0.07 -18.25 -41.22
CA PHE A 335 0.87 -18.80 -40.13
C PHE A 335 0.28 -20.12 -39.61
N ASP A 336 1.13 -20.98 -39.01
CA ASP A 336 0.70 -22.25 -38.40
C ASP A 336 0.60 -22.05 -36.85
N VAL A 337 -0.49 -22.52 -36.26
CA VAL A 337 -0.71 -22.53 -34.82
C VAL A 337 0.30 -23.38 -34.03
N ASN A 338 1.03 -24.27 -34.72
CA ASN A 338 2.11 -25.07 -34.13
C ASN A 338 3.48 -24.39 -34.20
N THR A 339 3.57 -23.16 -34.70
CA THR A 339 4.80 -22.35 -34.66
C THR A 339 4.96 -21.72 -33.30
N PRO A 340 6.15 -21.78 -32.65
CA PRO A 340 6.43 -21.06 -31.40
C PRO A 340 6.13 -19.57 -31.54
N TRP A 341 5.59 -18.95 -30.45
CA TRP A 341 5.22 -17.53 -30.47
C TRP A 341 6.35 -16.63 -30.97
N ARG A 342 7.58 -16.84 -30.49
CA ARG A 342 8.74 -16.04 -30.92
C ARG A 342 8.97 -16.04 -32.43
N ALA A 343 8.67 -17.14 -33.11
CA ALA A 343 8.92 -17.31 -34.51
C ALA A 343 7.75 -16.87 -35.40
N LEU A 344 6.60 -16.48 -34.80
CA LEU A 344 5.47 -15.95 -35.59
C LEU A 344 5.81 -14.59 -36.23
N PRO A 345 5.30 -14.31 -37.44
CA PRO A 345 5.42 -12.98 -38.05
C PRO A 345 4.80 -11.88 -37.18
N GLN A 346 5.39 -10.69 -37.14
CA GLN A 346 4.90 -9.58 -36.32
C GLN A 346 3.44 -9.22 -36.59
N ARG A 347 3.03 -9.25 -37.90
CA ARG A 347 1.63 -9.03 -38.30
C ARG A 347 0.66 -10.04 -37.66
N ALA A 348 1.07 -11.31 -37.54
CA ALA A 348 0.26 -12.33 -36.85
C ALA A 348 0.19 -12.08 -35.35
N LYS A 349 1.30 -11.71 -34.70
CA LYS A 349 1.34 -11.32 -33.27
C LYS A 349 0.41 -10.14 -33.00
N ASP A 350 0.48 -9.09 -33.81
CA ASP A 350 -0.36 -7.90 -33.67
C ASP A 350 -1.85 -8.22 -33.86
N ALA A 351 -2.18 -9.07 -34.84
CA ALA A 351 -3.55 -9.53 -35.07
C ALA A 351 -4.10 -10.35 -33.91
N ILE A 352 -3.31 -11.27 -33.36
CA ILE A 352 -3.71 -12.08 -32.18
C ILE A 352 -3.89 -11.22 -30.96
N LEU A 353 -3.01 -10.24 -30.72
CA LEU A 353 -3.10 -9.36 -29.58
C LEU A 353 -4.27 -8.37 -29.67
N ARG A 354 -4.46 -7.71 -30.82
CA ARG A 354 -5.40 -6.58 -30.97
C ARG A 354 -6.70 -6.88 -31.68
N GLY A 355 -6.71 -7.79 -32.64
CA GLY A 355 -7.88 -8.42 -33.25
C GLY A 355 -8.89 -7.58 -34.03
N LYS A 356 -8.89 -6.27 -33.95
CA LYS A 356 -10.02 -5.37 -34.34
C LYS A 356 -10.51 -5.44 -35.78
N ASP A 357 -9.69 -5.89 -36.73
CA ASP A 357 -9.96 -5.76 -38.18
C ASP A 357 -10.14 -7.11 -38.90
N TYR A 358 -10.26 -8.21 -38.15
CA TYR A 358 -10.32 -9.54 -38.76
C TYR A 358 -11.65 -10.24 -38.49
N GLU A 359 -12.30 -10.69 -39.57
CA GLU A 359 -13.46 -11.55 -39.52
C GLU A 359 -13.05 -12.95 -39.98
N VAL A 360 -13.13 -13.93 -39.08
CA VAL A 360 -12.63 -15.29 -39.36
C VAL A 360 -13.76 -16.28 -39.64
N GLN A 361 -13.57 -17.16 -40.62
CA GLN A 361 -14.49 -18.25 -40.94
C GLN A 361 -14.04 -19.52 -40.21
N VAL A 362 -14.73 -19.83 -39.10
CA VAL A 362 -14.40 -20.99 -38.27
C VAL A 362 -15.13 -22.24 -38.78
N ARG A 363 -14.36 -23.24 -39.16
CA ARG A 363 -14.83 -24.56 -39.57
C ARG A 363 -14.67 -25.55 -38.41
N TYR A 364 -15.72 -26.29 -38.05
CA TYR A 364 -15.63 -27.34 -37.03
C TYR A 364 -16.59 -28.50 -37.29
N ARG A 365 -16.24 -29.70 -36.84
CA ARG A 365 -17.12 -30.85 -36.81
C ARG A 365 -17.84 -30.93 -35.46
N ASN A 366 -19.18 -31.00 -35.51
CA ASN A 366 -19.97 -31.16 -34.29
C ASN A 366 -19.87 -32.61 -33.75
N ARG A 367 -20.47 -32.91 -32.61
CA ARG A 367 -20.46 -34.23 -31.97
C ARG A 367 -21.12 -35.34 -32.78
N TRP A 368 -21.83 -35.01 -33.87
CA TRP A 368 -22.44 -35.94 -34.82
C TRP A 368 -21.67 -36.05 -36.13
N GLY A 369 -20.43 -35.54 -36.22
CA GLY A 369 -19.57 -35.62 -37.38
C GLY A 369 -19.90 -34.66 -38.54
N ARG A 370 -20.93 -33.82 -38.41
CA ARG A 370 -21.33 -32.84 -39.44
C ARG A 370 -20.44 -31.62 -39.40
N GLU A 371 -19.94 -31.18 -40.53
CA GLU A 371 -19.17 -29.96 -40.69
C GLU A 371 -20.09 -28.74 -40.59
N ARG A 372 -19.65 -27.74 -39.85
CA ARG A 372 -20.33 -26.45 -39.69
C ARG A 372 -19.31 -25.33 -39.89
N ILE A 373 -19.76 -24.26 -40.58
CA ILE A 373 -18.99 -23.04 -40.80
C ILE A 373 -19.80 -21.87 -40.21
N TYR A 374 -19.12 -21.00 -39.51
CA TYR A 374 -19.69 -19.71 -39.06
C TYR A 374 -18.62 -18.62 -39.19
N SER A 375 -19.07 -17.38 -39.51
CA SER A 375 -18.21 -16.17 -39.46
C SER A 375 -18.33 -15.51 -38.13
N THR A 376 -17.22 -15.04 -37.58
CA THR A 376 -17.18 -14.25 -36.34
C THR A 376 -16.04 -13.25 -36.40
N GLY A 377 -16.25 -12.08 -35.84
CA GLY A 377 -15.16 -11.15 -35.61
C GLY A 377 -14.14 -11.77 -34.65
N PHE A 378 -12.88 -11.58 -34.94
CA PHE A 378 -11.79 -12.04 -34.08
C PHE A 378 -11.51 -10.99 -33.01
N GLU A 379 -11.90 -11.27 -31.78
CA GLU A 379 -11.58 -10.44 -30.62
C GLU A 379 -10.12 -10.70 -30.21
N GLY A 380 -9.26 -9.68 -30.30
CA GLY A 380 -7.88 -9.75 -29.80
C GLY A 380 -7.82 -10.08 -28.31
N VAL A 381 -6.73 -10.70 -27.90
CA VAL A 381 -6.60 -11.15 -26.50
C VAL A 381 -6.56 -9.98 -25.50
N LEU A 382 -6.04 -8.80 -25.90
CA LEU A 382 -5.99 -7.62 -25.02
C LEU A 382 -7.41 -7.12 -24.71
N ASP A 383 -8.25 -6.95 -25.75
CA ASP A 383 -9.64 -6.52 -25.59
C ASP A 383 -10.47 -7.59 -24.86
N TYR A 384 -10.22 -8.89 -25.13
CA TYR A 384 -10.85 -10.01 -24.40
C TYR A 384 -10.58 -9.94 -22.89
N VAL A 385 -9.32 -9.75 -22.48
CA VAL A 385 -8.95 -9.67 -21.05
C VAL A 385 -9.58 -8.45 -20.40
N MET A 386 -9.54 -7.28 -21.05
CA MET A 386 -10.14 -6.04 -20.55
C MET A 386 -11.65 -6.21 -20.36
N ARG A 387 -12.35 -6.67 -21.39
CA ARG A 387 -13.80 -6.91 -21.34
C ARG A 387 -14.16 -7.91 -20.24
N LYS A 388 -13.43 -9.04 -20.13
CA LYS A 388 -13.67 -10.02 -19.07
C LYS A 388 -13.40 -9.51 -17.67
N HIS A 389 -12.44 -8.62 -17.48
CA HIS A 389 -12.20 -7.93 -16.22
C HIS A 389 -13.37 -7.01 -15.85
N ASP A 390 -13.90 -6.26 -16.84
CA ASP A 390 -14.93 -5.25 -16.58
C ASP A 390 -16.33 -5.86 -16.42
N GLU A 391 -16.65 -6.93 -17.17
CA GLU A 391 -17.96 -7.60 -17.14
C GLU A 391 -18.15 -8.57 -15.95
N THR A 392 -17.07 -9.00 -15.28
CA THR A 392 -17.21 -10.04 -14.25
C THR A 392 -17.62 -9.47 -12.90
N GLU A 393 -18.62 -10.08 -12.27
CA GLU A 393 -19.04 -9.78 -10.90
C GLU A 393 -18.27 -10.62 -9.86
N SER A 394 -17.58 -11.68 -10.29
CA SER A 394 -16.82 -12.57 -9.41
C SER A 394 -15.46 -11.97 -9.08
N GLU A 395 -15.21 -11.68 -7.80
CA GLU A 395 -13.92 -11.19 -7.27
C GLU A 395 -12.75 -12.08 -7.72
N TRP A 396 -12.89 -13.40 -7.64
CA TRP A 396 -11.87 -14.36 -8.07
C TRP A 396 -11.56 -14.25 -9.57
N SER A 397 -12.59 -14.09 -10.40
CA SER A 397 -12.40 -13.92 -11.86
C SER A 397 -11.76 -12.57 -12.15
N LYS A 398 -12.15 -11.53 -11.44
CA LYS A 398 -11.58 -10.19 -11.57
C LYS A 398 -10.10 -10.18 -11.21
N GLU A 399 -9.72 -10.75 -10.08
CA GLU A 399 -8.31 -10.95 -9.66
C GLU A 399 -7.52 -11.76 -10.72
N ARG A 400 -8.14 -12.81 -11.29
CA ARG A 400 -7.49 -13.61 -12.34
C ARG A 400 -7.18 -12.79 -13.59
N TYR A 401 -8.11 -11.98 -14.09
CA TYR A 401 -7.88 -11.15 -15.28
C TYR A 401 -6.97 -9.95 -14.98
N GLN A 402 -7.07 -9.38 -13.80
CA GLN A 402 -6.15 -8.35 -13.32
C GLN A 402 -4.70 -8.84 -13.29
N GLY A 403 -4.47 -10.14 -13.06
CA GLY A 403 -3.15 -10.77 -13.14
C GLY A 403 -2.48 -10.70 -14.53
N TYR A 404 -3.21 -10.32 -15.59
CA TYR A 404 -2.67 -10.06 -16.92
C TYR A 404 -2.52 -8.58 -17.25
N MET A 405 -2.73 -7.72 -16.25
CA MET A 405 -2.68 -6.27 -16.40
C MET A 405 -1.51 -5.67 -15.63
N ARG A 406 -1.02 -4.56 -16.14
CA ARG A 406 0.00 -3.73 -15.47
C ARG A 406 -0.58 -2.34 -15.22
N GLU A 407 -0.25 -1.78 -14.08
CA GLU A 407 -0.56 -0.40 -13.77
C GLU A 407 0.45 0.51 -14.51
N VAL A 408 -0.06 1.36 -15.42
CA VAL A 408 0.74 2.29 -16.20
C VAL A 408 0.35 3.73 -15.88
N PRO A 409 1.29 4.70 -15.96
CA PRO A 409 0.94 6.11 -15.80
C PRO A 409 -0.14 6.54 -16.80
N CYS A 410 -1.09 7.35 -16.34
CA CYS A 410 -2.14 7.89 -17.21
C CYS A 410 -1.52 8.67 -18.40
N PRO A 411 -1.90 8.41 -19.65
CA PRO A 411 -1.30 9.04 -20.81
C PRO A 411 -1.58 10.55 -20.91
N ALA A 412 -2.63 11.05 -20.25
CA ALA A 412 -3.00 12.46 -20.29
C ALA A 412 -2.28 13.29 -19.21
N CYS A 413 -2.09 12.75 -18.01
CA CYS A 413 -1.45 13.51 -16.92
C CYS A 413 -0.08 12.94 -16.52
N HIS A 414 0.39 11.86 -17.16
CA HIS A 414 1.68 11.23 -16.90
C HIS A 414 1.95 10.94 -15.41
N GLY A 415 0.90 10.56 -14.66
CA GLY A 415 0.99 10.30 -13.23
C GLY A 415 0.64 11.50 -12.33
N ALA A 416 0.59 12.72 -12.85
CA ALA A 416 0.38 13.95 -12.06
C ALA A 416 -1.03 14.12 -11.47
N ARG A 417 -2.00 13.27 -11.84
CA ARG A 417 -3.38 13.20 -11.30
C ARG A 417 -4.27 14.42 -11.60
N LEU A 418 -3.72 15.56 -12.03
CA LEU A 418 -4.38 16.85 -12.22
C LEU A 418 -4.52 17.20 -13.70
N LYS A 419 -5.39 18.15 -13.98
CA LYS A 419 -5.56 18.75 -15.33
C LYS A 419 -4.32 19.51 -15.76
N PRO A 420 -4.04 19.62 -17.09
CA PRO A 420 -2.89 20.39 -17.61
C PRO A 420 -2.91 21.85 -17.16
N GLU A 421 -4.07 22.49 -17.09
CA GLU A 421 -4.23 23.89 -16.70
C GLU A 421 -3.84 24.11 -15.22
N VAL A 422 -4.15 23.15 -14.36
CA VAL A 422 -3.77 23.16 -12.93
C VAL A 422 -2.27 22.92 -12.77
N LEU A 423 -1.71 22.02 -13.58
CA LEU A 423 -0.26 21.75 -13.61
C LEU A 423 0.56 22.90 -14.14
N ALA A 424 -0.04 23.80 -14.92
CA ALA A 424 0.58 25.02 -15.41
C ALA A 424 0.67 26.13 -14.35
N VAL A 425 0.10 25.96 -13.16
CA VAL A 425 0.28 26.89 -12.03
C VAL A 425 1.57 26.54 -11.28
N ARG A 426 2.42 27.53 -11.07
CA ARG A 426 3.73 27.38 -10.42
C ARG A 426 3.87 28.25 -9.18
N VAL A 427 4.55 27.71 -8.18
CA VAL A 427 5.10 28.45 -7.04
C VAL A 427 6.63 28.37 -7.14
N GLY A 428 7.28 29.51 -7.29
CA GLY A 428 8.64 29.53 -7.82
C GLY A 428 8.63 29.05 -9.28
N ASP A 429 9.38 28.00 -9.57
CA ASP A 429 9.52 27.41 -10.90
C ASP A 429 8.81 26.03 -11.04
N ARG A 430 8.10 25.56 -9.99
CA ARG A 430 7.55 24.20 -9.93
C ARG A 430 6.02 24.16 -9.83
N SER A 431 5.42 23.20 -10.54
CA SER A 431 4.02 22.84 -10.34
C SER A 431 3.85 22.06 -9.03
N ILE A 432 2.60 21.98 -8.52
CA ILE A 432 2.28 21.19 -7.31
C ILE A 432 2.66 19.71 -7.47
N ALA A 433 2.49 19.11 -8.65
CA ALA A 433 2.87 17.73 -8.92
C ALA A 433 4.39 17.56 -8.91
N GLN A 434 5.13 18.44 -9.58
CA GLN A 434 6.60 18.41 -9.58
C GLN A 434 7.18 18.55 -8.17
N LEU A 435 6.58 19.38 -7.32
CA LEU A 435 6.98 19.50 -5.92
C LEU A 435 6.68 18.23 -5.13
N CYS A 436 5.50 17.63 -5.32
CA CYS A 436 5.11 16.39 -4.66
C CYS A 436 5.94 15.17 -5.09
N ASP A 437 6.54 15.19 -6.27
CA ASP A 437 7.41 14.12 -6.78
C ASP A 437 8.84 14.18 -6.23
N LEU A 438 9.22 15.30 -5.60
CA LEU A 438 10.49 15.39 -4.89
C LEU A 438 10.48 14.50 -3.63
N PRO A 439 11.63 13.93 -3.25
CA PRO A 439 11.82 13.42 -1.90
C PRO A 439 11.47 14.47 -0.85
N VAL A 440 10.89 14.06 0.27
CA VAL A 440 10.45 14.95 1.36
C VAL A 440 11.57 15.88 1.82
N GLY A 441 12.81 15.36 1.92
CA GLY A 441 13.99 16.17 2.26
C GLY A 441 14.23 17.29 1.25
N GLU A 442 14.25 16.98 -0.06
CA GLU A 442 14.44 17.96 -1.14
C GLU A 442 13.26 18.94 -1.24
N ALA A 443 12.04 18.47 -1.05
CA ALA A 443 10.83 19.30 -1.04
C ALA A 443 10.89 20.35 0.09
N ARG A 444 11.33 19.93 1.30
CA ARG A 444 11.53 20.82 2.44
C ARG A 444 12.57 21.90 2.14
N GLU A 445 13.73 21.53 1.60
CA GLU A 445 14.77 22.50 1.23
C GLU A 445 14.27 23.48 0.15
N THR A 446 13.61 22.96 -0.89
CA THR A 446 13.02 23.79 -1.97
C THR A 446 12.05 24.83 -1.42
N LEU A 447 11.18 24.43 -0.49
CA LEU A 447 10.18 25.34 0.11
C LEU A 447 10.79 26.32 1.13
N ARG A 448 11.84 25.93 1.86
CA ARG A 448 12.58 26.80 2.78
C ARG A 448 13.30 27.91 2.03
N ASP A 449 13.89 27.57 0.89
CA ASP A 449 14.71 28.51 0.09
C ASP A 449 13.85 29.35 -0.86
N LEU A 450 12.52 29.15 -0.88
CA LEU A 450 11.57 29.85 -1.73
C LEU A 450 11.49 31.33 -1.38
N LYS A 451 11.84 32.17 -2.32
CA LYS A 451 11.78 33.64 -2.19
C LYS A 451 10.51 34.18 -2.84
N LEU A 452 9.50 34.45 -2.03
CA LEU A 452 8.29 35.13 -2.46
C LEU A 452 8.39 36.64 -2.13
N THR A 453 7.79 37.50 -2.93
CA THR A 453 7.79 38.94 -2.75
C THR A 453 6.37 39.52 -2.67
N GLY A 454 6.24 40.74 -2.14
CA GLY A 454 4.97 41.45 -2.08
C GLY A 454 3.89 40.79 -1.24
N GLN A 455 2.65 40.78 -1.76
CA GLN A 455 1.48 40.24 -1.07
C GLN A 455 1.55 38.69 -0.92
N ALA A 456 2.14 38.01 -1.93
CA ALA A 456 2.31 36.55 -1.88
C ALA A 456 3.18 36.11 -0.69
N ALA A 457 4.24 36.84 -0.36
CA ALA A 457 5.10 36.55 0.79
C ALA A 457 4.35 36.65 2.13
N LYS A 458 3.46 37.63 2.26
CA LYS A 458 2.66 37.82 3.50
C LYS A 458 1.64 36.70 3.70
N ILE A 459 1.00 36.25 2.63
CA ILE A 459 -0.02 35.20 2.67
C ILE A 459 0.63 33.81 2.84
N ALA A 460 1.74 33.57 2.13
CA ALA A 460 2.39 32.26 2.14
C ALA A 460 3.19 31.97 3.42
N GLY A 461 3.57 32.99 4.19
CA GLY A 461 4.49 32.81 5.33
C GLY A 461 3.99 31.79 6.37
N SER A 462 2.74 31.91 6.83
CA SER A 462 2.16 30.99 7.79
C SER A 462 1.94 29.57 7.21
N VAL A 463 1.55 29.51 5.94
CA VAL A 463 1.32 28.23 5.24
C VAL A 463 2.65 27.49 5.03
N LEU A 464 3.70 28.21 4.64
CA LEU A 464 5.05 27.64 4.48
C LEU A 464 5.64 27.17 5.81
N ALA A 465 5.41 27.90 6.89
CA ALA A 465 5.84 27.48 8.22
C ALA A 465 5.21 26.13 8.62
N GLU A 466 3.92 25.99 8.36
CA GLU A 466 3.17 24.75 8.65
C GLU A 466 3.62 23.57 7.78
N ILE A 467 3.80 23.80 6.46
CA ILE A 467 4.32 22.79 5.56
C ILE A 467 5.73 22.33 5.99
N ASN A 468 6.63 23.28 6.29
CA ASN A 468 8.00 22.96 6.70
C ASN A 468 8.06 22.22 8.03
N ALA A 469 7.17 22.51 8.97
CA ALA A 469 7.04 21.77 10.23
C ALA A 469 6.65 20.31 9.96
N ARG A 470 5.59 20.08 9.18
CA ARG A 470 5.14 18.72 8.82
C ARG A 470 6.17 17.92 8.03
N LEU A 471 6.82 18.56 7.03
CA LEU A 471 7.92 17.92 6.31
C LEU A 471 9.10 17.61 7.24
N GLY A 472 9.37 18.51 8.21
CA GLY A 472 10.36 18.30 9.24
C GLY A 472 10.12 17.02 10.04
N PHE A 473 8.89 16.80 10.51
CA PHE A 473 8.54 15.58 11.24
C PHE A 473 8.72 14.30 10.40
N LEU A 474 8.43 14.35 9.10
CA LEU A 474 8.69 13.21 8.20
C LEU A 474 10.18 12.92 8.06
N VAL A 475 11.02 13.97 8.00
CA VAL A 475 12.50 13.81 7.97
C VAL A 475 13.00 13.25 9.29
N ASP A 476 12.48 13.75 10.41
CA ASP A 476 12.89 13.34 11.76
C ASP A 476 12.61 11.84 12.03
N VAL A 477 11.51 11.29 11.46
CA VAL A 477 11.22 9.84 11.54
C VAL A 477 11.91 9.01 10.43
N GLY A 478 12.87 9.57 9.69
CA GLY A 478 13.65 8.85 8.68
C GLY A 478 12.90 8.55 7.38
N LEU A 479 11.94 9.39 6.98
CA LEU A 479 11.16 9.24 5.74
C LEU A 479 11.51 10.31 4.70
N ASP A 480 12.67 10.90 4.78
CA ASP A 480 13.21 11.94 3.89
C ASP A 480 13.29 11.51 2.41
N TYR A 481 13.45 10.22 2.16
CA TYR A 481 13.53 9.62 0.83
C TYR A 481 12.18 9.42 0.13
N LEU A 482 11.05 9.44 0.85
CA LEU A 482 9.71 9.29 0.27
C LEU A 482 9.29 10.54 -0.50
N SER A 483 8.48 10.36 -1.55
CA SER A 483 7.81 11.48 -2.21
C SER A 483 6.37 11.65 -1.70
N LEU A 484 5.86 12.89 -1.68
CA LEU A 484 4.47 13.19 -1.29
C LEU A 484 3.44 12.60 -2.27
N SER A 485 3.83 12.38 -3.52
CA SER A 485 3.00 11.76 -4.57
C SER A 485 2.85 10.26 -4.42
N ARG A 486 3.71 9.59 -3.63
CA ARG A 486 3.70 8.13 -3.47
C ARG A 486 2.37 7.65 -2.89
N GLY A 487 1.77 6.65 -3.54
CA GLY A 487 0.51 6.05 -3.12
C GLY A 487 0.61 5.35 -1.76
N ALA A 488 -0.32 5.61 -0.85
CA ALA A 488 -0.33 5.01 0.49
C ALA A 488 -0.39 3.47 0.47
N ALA A 489 -1.03 2.87 -0.54
CA ALA A 489 -1.11 1.42 -0.72
C ALA A 489 0.24 0.76 -1.07
N THR A 490 1.25 1.53 -1.49
CA THR A 490 2.59 1.03 -1.85
C THR A 490 3.60 1.13 -0.70
N LEU A 491 3.18 1.64 0.46
CA LEU A 491 4.02 1.80 1.63
C LEU A 491 4.20 0.45 2.35
N SER A 492 5.39 0.23 2.90
CA SER A 492 5.60 -0.83 3.87
C SER A 492 4.87 -0.55 5.18
N GLY A 493 4.63 -1.58 6.00
CA GLY A 493 3.99 -1.41 7.32
C GLY A 493 4.70 -0.38 8.19
N GLY A 494 6.04 -0.45 8.26
CA GLY A 494 6.85 0.50 9.03
C GLY A 494 6.83 1.92 8.46
N GLU A 495 6.85 2.12 7.12
CA GLU A 495 6.70 3.44 6.51
C GLU A 495 5.35 4.08 6.87
N ALA A 496 4.25 3.32 6.76
CA ALA A 496 2.90 3.80 7.09
C ALA A 496 2.76 4.15 8.58
N GLN A 497 3.34 3.36 9.47
CA GLN A 497 3.35 3.61 10.92
C GLN A 497 4.11 4.90 11.26
N ARG A 498 5.29 5.12 10.67
CA ARG A 498 6.10 6.33 10.88
C ARG A 498 5.43 7.58 10.32
N ILE A 499 4.71 7.47 9.19
CA ILE A 499 3.88 8.58 8.68
C ILE A 499 2.82 8.97 9.71
N ARG A 500 2.15 8.01 10.33
CA ARG A 500 1.17 8.30 11.39
C ARG A 500 1.83 8.93 12.61
N LEU A 501 2.98 8.41 13.03
CA LEU A 501 3.75 8.99 14.13
C LEU A 501 4.10 10.46 13.83
N ALA A 502 4.65 10.76 12.65
CA ALA A 502 4.96 12.12 12.23
C ALA A 502 3.73 13.04 12.22
N THR A 503 2.57 12.52 11.76
CA THR A 503 1.30 13.27 11.74
C THR A 503 0.83 13.58 13.16
N GLN A 504 0.94 12.62 14.09
CA GLN A 504 0.53 12.83 15.50
C GLN A 504 1.44 13.82 16.21
N ILE A 505 2.74 13.77 16.02
CA ILE A 505 3.70 14.77 16.55
C ILE A 505 3.35 16.15 15.98
N GLY A 506 3.04 16.23 14.70
CA GLY A 506 2.62 17.46 14.02
C GLY A 506 1.34 18.08 14.59
N SER A 507 0.48 17.30 15.24
CA SER A 507 -0.73 17.81 15.90
C SER A 507 -0.45 18.63 17.16
N GLY A 508 0.75 18.52 17.76
CA GLY A 508 1.17 19.26 18.95
C GLY A 508 0.34 18.96 20.20
N LEU A 509 -0.31 17.79 20.26
CA LEU A 509 -1.13 17.40 21.39
C LEU A 509 -0.27 17.17 22.64
N VAL A 510 -0.75 17.61 23.79
CA VAL A 510 -0.09 17.52 25.09
C VAL A 510 -0.99 16.78 26.07
N GLY A 511 -0.39 16.00 26.97
CA GLY A 511 -1.11 15.23 27.99
C GLY A 511 -1.86 14.00 27.41
N VAL A 512 -1.42 13.50 26.27
CA VAL A 512 -1.97 12.31 25.58
C VAL A 512 -1.18 11.06 25.99
N LEU A 513 -1.86 9.92 26.03
CA LEU A 513 -1.24 8.59 26.12
C LEU A 513 -1.07 8.01 24.71
N TYR A 514 0.17 7.91 24.25
CA TYR A 514 0.50 7.24 23.00
C TYR A 514 0.86 5.78 23.25
N VAL A 515 0.24 4.86 22.51
CA VAL A 515 0.56 3.42 22.55
C VAL A 515 1.08 3.02 21.17
N LEU A 516 2.35 2.61 21.09
CA LEU A 516 3.07 2.29 19.88
C LEU A 516 3.42 0.80 19.84
N ASP A 517 3.21 0.17 18.67
CA ASP A 517 3.53 -1.25 18.43
C ASP A 517 4.78 -1.36 17.54
N GLU A 518 5.90 -1.71 18.15
CA GLU A 518 7.18 -1.98 17.50
C GLU A 518 7.56 -0.91 16.45
N PRO A 519 7.70 0.37 16.83
CA PRO A 519 7.94 1.45 15.87
C PRO A 519 9.30 1.38 15.16
N SER A 520 10.28 0.60 15.68
CA SER A 520 11.61 0.38 15.09
C SER A 520 11.60 -0.60 13.91
N ILE A 521 10.46 -1.25 13.61
CA ILE A 521 10.35 -2.28 12.56
C ILE A 521 10.85 -1.78 11.19
N GLY A 522 11.71 -2.60 10.54
CA GLY A 522 12.23 -2.32 9.20
C GLY A 522 13.17 -1.12 9.13
N LEU A 523 13.65 -0.64 10.27
CA LEU A 523 14.64 0.42 10.35
C LEU A 523 16.07 -0.12 10.35
N HIS A 524 16.92 0.56 9.60
CA HIS A 524 18.34 0.44 9.81
C HIS A 524 18.75 1.13 11.13
N GLN A 525 19.80 0.67 11.79
CA GLN A 525 20.24 1.22 13.09
C GLN A 525 20.47 2.74 13.05
N ARG A 526 20.98 3.27 11.94
CA ARG A 526 21.10 4.72 11.72
C ARG A 526 19.77 5.47 11.84
N ASP A 527 18.71 4.89 11.27
CA ASP A 527 17.38 5.52 11.23
C ASP A 527 16.64 5.33 12.57
N ASN A 528 16.98 4.26 13.31
CA ASN A 528 16.43 3.98 14.64
C ASN A 528 16.84 5.06 15.68
N ALA A 529 18.06 5.55 15.64
CA ALA A 529 18.49 6.65 16.51
C ALA A 529 17.62 7.91 16.34
N ARG A 530 17.26 8.28 15.09
CA ARG A 530 16.36 9.41 14.81
C ARG A 530 14.94 9.17 15.34
N LEU A 531 14.48 7.93 15.25
CA LEU A 531 13.16 7.56 15.81
C LEU A 531 13.16 7.76 17.34
N ILE A 532 14.20 7.29 18.04
CA ILE A 532 14.32 7.43 19.49
C ILE A 532 14.31 8.90 19.88
N GLU A 533 15.14 9.76 19.25
CA GLU A 533 15.13 11.21 19.48
C GLU A 533 13.72 11.81 19.26
N THR A 534 12.97 11.30 18.30
CA THR A 534 11.61 11.76 18.01
C THR A 534 10.62 11.35 19.11
N LEU A 535 10.74 10.13 19.64
CA LEU A 535 9.93 9.65 20.77
C LEU A 535 10.25 10.41 22.06
N GLU A 536 11.52 10.67 22.32
CA GLU A 536 11.95 11.49 23.46
C GLU A 536 11.36 12.92 23.39
N ARG A 537 11.42 13.54 22.20
CA ARG A 537 10.79 14.86 21.98
C ARG A 537 9.27 14.82 22.19
N LEU A 538 8.58 13.76 21.78
CA LEU A 538 7.14 13.60 22.01
C LEU A 538 6.82 13.44 23.49
N ARG A 539 7.65 12.73 24.26
CA ARG A 539 7.59 12.64 25.72
C ARG A 539 7.78 14.03 26.37
N ASP A 540 8.82 14.76 25.95
CA ASP A 540 9.21 16.05 26.52
C ASP A 540 8.15 17.15 26.30
N LEU A 541 7.23 16.96 25.35
CA LEU A 541 6.02 17.77 25.20
C LEU A 541 5.00 17.53 26.34
N GLY A 542 5.24 16.61 27.26
CA GLY A 542 4.33 16.28 28.35
C GLY A 542 3.35 15.16 28.07
N ASN A 543 3.74 14.22 27.19
CA ASN A 543 2.96 13.04 26.84
C ASN A 543 3.49 11.78 27.55
N THR A 544 2.62 10.82 27.76
CA THR A 544 3.00 9.47 28.22
C THR A 544 3.08 8.54 27.02
N LEU A 545 4.20 7.85 26.86
CA LEU A 545 4.41 6.91 25.78
C LEU A 545 4.49 5.48 26.34
N ILE A 546 3.68 4.57 25.82
CA ILE A 546 3.82 3.12 26.01
C ILE A 546 4.29 2.54 24.69
N VAL A 547 5.49 1.97 24.66
CA VAL A 547 6.12 1.43 23.46
C VAL A 547 6.33 -0.07 23.65
N VAL A 548 5.66 -0.89 22.84
CA VAL A 548 5.95 -2.34 22.79
C VAL A 548 7.17 -2.52 21.90
N GLU A 549 8.30 -2.99 22.46
CA GLU A 549 9.55 -3.05 21.71
C GLU A 549 10.47 -4.22 22.09
N HIS A 550 11.34 -4.57 21.12
CA HIS A 550 12.36 -5.60 21.23
C HIS A 550 13.76 -5.10 20.87
N ASP A 551 13.86 -3.87 20.34
CA ASP A 551 15.15 -3.27 19.97
C ASP A 551 15.95 -2.84 21.21
N GLU A 552 17.24 -3.19 21.23
CA GLU A 552 18.12 -2.92 22.37
C GLU A 552 18.29 -1.43 22.64
N ASP A 553 18.47 -0.60 21.60
CA ASP A 553 18.69 0.83 21.74
C ASP A 553 17.46 1.52 22.30
N THR A 554 16.27 1.15 21.81
CA THR A 554 14.99 1.66 22.32
C THR A 554 14.74 1.25 23.78
N ILE A 555 15.04 -0.02 24.13
CA ILE A 555 14.92 -0.49 25.53
C ILE A 555 15.85 0.32 26.44
N ARG A 556 17.09 0.57 26.04
CA ARG A 556 18.09 1.33 26.82
C ARG A 556 17.75 2.81 26.97
N SER A 557 16.97 3.37 26.02
CA SER A 557 16.55 4.77 26.04
C SER A 557 15.27 5.02 26.85
N ALA A 558 14.64 3.96 27.40
CA ALA A 558 13.40 4.05 28.15
C ALA A 558 13.62 4.71 29.52
N ASP A 559 12.66 5.51 29.97
CA ASP A 559 12.63 6.02 31.37
C ASP A 559 12.13 4.94 32.33
N TRP A 560 11.23 4.07 31.85
CA TRP A 560 10.61 2.98 32.60
C TRP A 560 10.43 1.74 31.75
N ILE A 561 10.67 0.58 32.35
CA ILE A 561 10.52 -0.70 31.64
C ILE A 561 9.52 -1.59 32.37
N VAL A 562 8.71 -2.28 31.60
CA VAL A 562 7.87 -3.39 32.05
C VAL A 562 8.22 -4.63 31.26
N ASP A 563 8.88 -5.60 31.89
CA ASP A 563 9.20 -6.90 31.30
C ASP A 563 8.10 -7.90 31.62
N ILE A 564 7.49 -8.47 30.56
CA ILE A 564 6.32 -9.35 30.67
C ILE A 564 6.74 -10.76 30.28
N GLY A 565 6.53 -11.69 31.20
CA GLY A 565 7.01 -13.06 31.04
C GLY A 565 6.39 -14.04 32.04
N PRO A 566 7.18 -14.99 32.56
CA PRO A 566 8.57 -15.37 32.13
C PRO A 566 8.64 -16.15 30.81
N GLY A 567 7.48 -16.58 30.27
CA GLY A 567 7.37 -17.36 29.06
C GLY A 567 6.40 -16.78 28.06
N ALA A 568 5.96 -17.60 27.10
CA ALA A 568 4.97 -17.25 26.07
C ALA A 568 3.66 -18.02 26.29
N GLY A 569 2.51 -17.44 25.86
CA GLY A 569 1.19 -18.02 26.00
C GLY A 569 0.81 -18.23 27.47
N GLU A 570 0.36 -19.44 27.86
CA GLU A 570 -0.06 -19.77 29.23
C GLU A 570 1.08 -19.65 30.27
N ARG A 571 2.35 -19.69 29.81
CA ARG A 571 3.53 -19.49 30.67
C ARG A 571 3.96 -18.04 30.76
N GLY A 572 3.26 -17.13 30.06
CA GLY A 572 3.44 -15.68 30.12
C GLY A 572 2.39 -15.02 31.00
N GLY A 573 2.15 -13.74 30.78
CA GLY A 573 1.09 -12.97 31.39
C GLY A 573 1.37 -12.47 32.80
N GLU A 574 2.62 -12.54 33.26
CA GLU A 574 3.07 -12.06 34.56
C GLU A 574 4.08 -10.92 34.37
N ILE A 575 4.14 -10.00 35.34
CA ILE A 575 5.17 -8.97 35.36
C ILE A 575 6.42 -9.55 36.03
N VAL A 576 7.50 -9.63 35.25
CA VAL A 576 8.81 -10.10 35.72
C VAL A 576 9.59 -8.94 36.34
N TYR A 577 9.49 -7.77 35.70
CA TYR A 577 10.13 -6.54 36.19
C TYR A 577 9.28 -5.31 35.84
N SER A 578 9.26 -4.33 36.73
CA SER A 578 8.72 -2.98 36.48
C SER A 578 9.56 -1.96 37.21
N GLY A 579 10.23 -1.06 36.49
CA GLY A 579 11.16 -0.08 37.09
C GLY A 579 12.05 0.59 36.06
N ALA A 580 13.06 1.34 36.55
CA ALA A 580 14.06 1.98 35.70
C ALA A 580 14.92 0.94 34.95
N VAL A 581 15.49 1.32 33.79
CA VAL A 581 16.20 0.41 32.88
C VAL A 581 17.41 -0.29 33.51
N GLU A 582 18.09 0.41 34.42
CA GLU A 582 19.30 -0.10 35.08
C GLU A 582 19.02 -1.37 35.92
N GLY A 583 17.87 -1.45 36.57
CA GLY A 583 17.48 -2.59 37.39
C GLY A 583 17.07 -3.84 36.62
N LEU A 584 16.76 -3.72 35.32
CA LEU A 584 16.35 -4.85 34.49
C LEU A 584 17.43 -5.92 34.37
N SER A 585 18.69 -5.49 34.31
CA SER A 585 19.84 -6.39 34.22
C SER A 585 20.00 -7.30 35.45
N ASP A 586 19.50 -6.90 36.60
CA ASP A 586 19.59 -7.65 37.87
C ASP A 586 18.28 -8.43 38.17
N ALA A 587 17.24 -8.24 37.35
CA ALA A 587 15.95 -8.85 37.57
C ALA A 587 15.99 -10.38 37.37
N SER A 588 15.70 -11.12 38.44
CA SER A 588 15.64 -12.58 38.42
C SER A 588 14.50 -13.07 37.50
N GLY A 589 14.84 -13.92 36.54
CA GLY A 589 13.86 -14.52 35.61
C GLY A 589 13.56 -13.67 34.35
N SER A 590 14.17 -12.49 34.23
CA SER A 590 14.08 -11.65 33.03
C SER A 590 15.03 -12.19 31.93
N VAL A 591 14.42 -12.73 30.88
CA VAL A 591 15.16 -13.17 29.68
C VAL A 591 15.75 -11.96 28.95
N THR A 592 15.00 -10.85 28.87
CA THR A 592 15.47 -9.59 28.30
C THR A 592 16.66 -9.06 29.09
N GLY A 593 16.58 -9.04 30.43
CA GLY A 593 17.68 -8.63 31.31
C GLY A 593 18.93 -9.48 31.15
N ASP A 594 18.80 -10.80 30.94
CA ASP A 594 19.94 -11.69 30.68
C ASP A 594 20.69 -11.32 29.38
N TYR A 595 19.97 -10.96 28.31
CA TYR A 595 20.56 -10.49 27.06
C TYR A 595 21.25 -9.13 27.21
N LEU A 596 20.61 -8.17 27.85
CA LEU A 596 21.16 -6.82 28.07
C LEU A 596 22.38 -6.82 28.99
N ALA A 597 22.44 -7.78 29.93
CA ALA A 597 23.58 -7.98 30.83
C ALA A 597 24.70 -8.83 30.17
N GLY A 598 24.50 -9.35 28.95
CA GLY A 598 25.49 -10.21 28.30
C GLY A 598 25.59 -11.63 28.90
N ARG A 599 24.72 -12.04 29.82
CA ARG A 599 24.66 -13.41 30.35
C ARG A 599 24.17 -14.41 29.32
N ARG A 600 23.30 -13.94 28.40
CA ARG A 600 22.92 -14.66 27.19
C ARG A 600 23.38 -13.87 25.99
N VAL A 601 23.89 -14.55 24.97
CA VAL A 601 24.32 -13.95 23.72
C VAL A 601 23.86 -14.81 22.54
N ILE A 602 23.66 -14.21 21.38
CA ILE A 602 23.52 -14.93 20.12
C ILE A 602 24.93 -15.16 19.58
N GLU A 603 25.35 -16.43 19.57
CA GLU A 603 26.73 -16.79 19.17
C GLU A 603 26.96 -16.47 17.69
N ILE A 604 28.09 -15.82 17.40
CA ILE A 604 28.56 -15.54 16.05
C ILE A 604 29.46 -16.67 15.60
N PRO A 605 29.24 -17.29 14.41
CA PRO A 605 30.07 -18.37 13.92
C PRO A 605 31.56 -17.96 13.79
N ALA A 606 32.47 -18.71 14.41
CA ALA A 606 33.90 -18.46 14.31
C ALA A 606 34.46 -18.68 12.88
N THR A 607 33.79 -19.50 12.09
CA THR A 607 34.17 -19.78 10.69
C THR A 607 32.98 -19.63 9.77
N ARG A 608 33.17 -18.93 8.65
CA ARG A 608 32.15 -18.74 7.61
C ARG A 608 32.21 -19.85 6.57
N ARG A 609 31.05 -20.26 6.06
CA ARG A 609 30.99 -21.15 4.90
C ARG A 609 31.52 -20.40 3.69
N LYS A 610 32.40 -21.05 2.94
CA LYS A 610 32.95 -20.47 1.70
C LYS A 610 31.98 -20.71 0.54
N PRO A 611 31.68 -19.69 -0.28
CA PRO A 611 30.94 -19.88 -1.50
C PRO A 611 31.61 -20.90 -2.42
N SER A 612 30.83 -21.80 -2.99
CA SER A 612 31.33 -22.76 -3.98
C SER A 612 31.55 -22.05 -5.31
N LYS A 613 32.77 -22.18 -5.87
CA LYS A 613 33.10 -21.59 -7.18
C LYS A 613 32.15 -22.08 -8.27
N GLY A 614 31.61 -21.15 -9.06
CA GLY A 614 30.66 -21.43 -10.16
C GLY A 614 29.22 -21.74 -9.73
N ARG A 615 28.92 -21.76 -8.44
CA ARG A 615 27.51 -21.85 -7.93
C ARG A 615 27.06 -20.51 -7.38
N GLU A 616 26.55 -19.67 -8.30
CA GLU A 616 26.10 -18.33 -7.99
C GLU A 616 24.91 -17.94 -8.88
N LEU A 617 24.09 -17.01 -8.39
CA LEU A 617 23.09 -16.29 -9.15
C LEU A 617 23.59 -14.87 -9.39
N THR A 618 23.50 -14.38 -10.61
CA THR A 618 23.87 -13.00 -10.93
C THR A 618 22.71 -12.28 -11.58
N VAL A 619 22.22 -11.24 -10.93
CA VAL A 619 21.26 -10.28 -11.51
C VAL A 619 22.08 -9.22 -12.23
N VAL A 620 21.86 -9.05 -13.52
CA VAL A 620 22.61 -8.09 -14.37
C VAL A 620 21.71 -6.97 -14.82
N GLY A 621 22.13 -5.74 -14.64
CA GLY A 621 21.48 -4.57 -15.17
C GLY A 621 20.13 -4.26 -14.50
N ALA A 622 20.04 -4.42 -13.19
CA ALA A 622 18.84 -4.12 -12.40
C ALA A 622 18.56 -2.62 -12.38
N ARG A 623 17.33 -2.23 -12.81
CA ARG A 623 16.89 -0.82 -12.99
C ARG A 623 15.48 -0.56 -12.45
N GLU A 624 14.95 -1.45 -11.61
CA GLU A 624 13.62 -1.26 -11.05
C GLU A 624 13.64 -0.23 -9.93
N ASN A 625 12.64 0.64 -9.88
CA ASN A 625 12.52 1.74 -8.91
C ASN A 625 13.79 2.63 -8.89
N ASN A 626 14.51 2.67 -7.76
CA ASN A 626 15.72 3.47 -7.57
C ASN A 626 17.03 2.77 -7.97
N LEU A 627 16.98 1.53 -8.44
CA LEU A 627 18.19 0.78 -8.82
C LEU A 627 18.89 1.38 -10.05
N LYS A 628 20.22 1.57 -9.96
CA LYS A 628 21.06 2.31 -10.93
C LYS A 628 21.83 1.39 -11.89
N ASP A 629 21.14 0.54 -12.64
CA ASP A 629 21.74 -0.44 -13.62
C ASP A 629 22.80 -1.34 -12.97
N ILE A 630 22.51 -1.82 -11.75
CA ILE A 630 23.47 -2.57 -10.95
C ILE A 630 23.56 -4.04 -11.35
N THR A 631 24.72 -4.63 -11.05
CA THR A 631 24.94 -6.08 -11.09
C THR A 631 25.20 -6.58 -9.68
N ALA A 632 24.40 -7.57 -9.24
CA ALA A 632 24.53 -8.17 -7.92
C ALA A 632 24.68 -9.70 -8.03
N THR A 633 25.66 -10.26 -7.33
CA THR A 633 25.93 -11.70 -7.33
C THR A 633 25.62 -12.30 -5.97
N PHE A 634 24.81 -13.36 -5.97
CA PHE A 634 24.37 -14.11 -4.81
C PHE A 634 25.02 -15.49 -4.83
N PRO A 635 25.96 -15.78 -3.93
CA PRO A 635 26.54 -17.11 -3.82
C PRO A 635 25.50 -18.12 -3.32
N LEU A 636 25.55 -19.34 -3.86
CA LEU A 636 24.63 -20.42 -3.50
C LEU A 636 25.27 -21.39 -2.48
N GLY A 637 24.38 -22.05 -1.69
CA GLY A 637 24.78 -22.99 -0.65
C GLY A 637 25.28 -22.31 0.63
N VAL A 638 25.02 -21.03 0.80
CA VAL A 638 25.41 -20.20 1.94
C VAL A 638 24.24 -19.38 2.46
N PHE A 639 24.39 -18.77 3.63
CA PHE A 639 23.48 -17.82 4.23
C PHE A 639 23.89 -16.40 3.82
N THR A 640 23.11 -15.77 2.95
CA THR A 640 23.34 -14.42 2.44
C THR A 640 22.38 -13.41 3.07
N ALA A 641 22.90 -12.33 3.66
CA ALA A 641 22.11 -11.19 4.11
C ALA A 641 22.19 -10.04 3.09
N VAL A 642 21.05 -9.46 2.73
CA VAL A 642 20.95 -8.22 1.95
C VAL A 642 20.55 -7.11 2.90
N THR A 643 21.42 -6.14 3.09
CA THR A 643 21.29 -5.09 4.10
C THR A 643 21.49 -3.70 3.50
N GLY A 644 21.39 -2.67 4.31
CA GLY A 644 21.54 -1.27 3.95
C GLY A 644 20.40 -0.40 4.49
N VAL A 645 20.55 0.91 4.39
CA VAL A 645 19.57 1.88 4.91
C VAL A 645 18.17 1.68 4.34
N SER A 646 17.15 2.23 5.03
CA SER A 646 15.78 2.19 4.56
C SER A 646 15.65 2.88 3.19
N GLY A 647 14.90 2.28 2.25
CA GLY A 647 14.75 2.81 0.89
C GLY A 647 15.96 2.64 -0.04
N SER A 648 17.02 1.91 0.34
CA SER A 648 18.23 1.70 -0.50
C SER A 648 18.03 0.80 -1.73
N GLY A 649 16.88 0.12 -1.86
CA GLY A 649 16.53 -0.71 -3.02
C GLY A 649 16.62 -2.22 -2.79
N LYS A 650 16.79 -2.69 -1.55
CA LYS A 650 16.87 -4.12 -1.17
C LYS A 650 15.70 -4.95 -1.73
N SER A 651 14.48 -4.56 -1.41
CA SER A 651 13.26 -5.28 -1.84
C SER A 651 13.05 -5.19 -3.35
N SER A 652 13.48 -4.09 -4.01
CA SER A 652 13.47 -3.98 -5.48
C SER A 652 14.40 -5.01 -6.12
N LEU A 653 15.60 -5.20 -5.57
CA LEU A 653 16.57 -6.17 -6.09
C LEU A 653 16.15 -7.62 -5.80
N VAL A 654 15.75 -7.92 -4.56
CA VAL A 654 15.51 -9.30 -4.11
C VAL A 654 14.07 -9.74 -4.44
N ASN A 655 13.05 -8.97 -4.05
CA ASN A 655 11.65 -9.38 -4.20
C ASN A 655 11.11 -9.10 -5.61
N ALA A 656 11.31 -7.85 -6.11
CA ALA A 656 10.73 -7.48 -7.39
C ALA A 656 11.47 -8.09 -8.59
N ILE A 657 12.79 -8.32 -8.52
CA ILE A 657 13.56 -8.89 -9.63
C ILE A 657 13.92 -10.36 -9.35
N LEU A 658 14.81 -10.62 -8.40
CA LEU A 658 15.40 -11.97 -8.22
C LEU A 658 14.34 -13.03 -7.93
N TYR A 659 13.53 -12.82 -6.89
CA TYR A 659 12.46 -13.77 -6.54
C TYR A 659 11.47 -13.96 -7.68
N GLN A 660 11.04 -12.89 -8.34
CA GLN A 660 10.04 -12.98 -9.39
C GLN A 660 10.54 -13.79 -10.60
N VAL A 661 11.82 -13.61 -11.02
CA VAL A 661 12.46 -14.41 -12.07
C VAL A 661 12.56 -15.88 -11.65
N LEU A 662 12.99 -16.14 -10.41
CA LEU A 662 13.10 -17.49 -9.87
C LEU A 662 11.73 -18.19 -9.79
N ALA A 663 10.69 -17.49 -9.32
CA ALA A 663 9.34 -18.02 -9.21
C ALA A 663 8.76 -18.39 -10.57
N ASN A 664 8.97 -17.54 -11.58
CA ASN A 664 8.52 -17.82 -12.95
C ASN A 664 9.23 -19.04 -13.52
N ARG A 665 10.55 -19.12 -13.38
CA ARG A 665 11.36 -20.20 -13.97
C ARG A 665 11.20 -21.54 -13.25
N LEU A 666 11.22 -21.54 -11.90
CA LEU A 666 11.30 -22.75 -11.09
C LEU A 666 9.92 -23.24 -10.61
N ASN A 667 9.00 -22.34 -10.31
CA ASN A 667 7.68 -22.67 -9.76
C ASN A 667 6.54 -22.49 -10.78
N GLY A 668 6.82 -22.06 -12.01
CA GLY A 668 5.81 -21.79 -13.03
C GLY A 668 4.87 -20.63 -12.68
N ALA A 669 5.33 -19.68 -11.86
CA ALA A 669 4.60 -18.45 -11.57
C ALA A 669 4.51 -17.57 -12.85
N ARG A 670 3.62 -16.59 -12.83
CA ARG A 670 3.38 -15.69 -14.00
C ARG A 670 3.43 -14.22 -13.55
N GLY A 671 4.37 -13.90 -12.68
CA GLY A 671 4.57 -12.52 -12.24
C GLY A 671 5.47 -11.74 -13.20
N VAL A 672 5.37 -10.42 -13.20
CA VAL A 672 6.26 -9.55 -13.97
C VAL A 672 7.50 -9.26 -13.13
N PRO A 673 8.69 -9.67 -13.56
CA PRO A 673 9.92 -9.25 -12.89
C PRO A 673 10.15 -7.75 -13.09
N GLY A 674 10.73 -7.09 -12.08
CA GLY A 674 11.19 -5.73 -12.20
C GLY A 674 12.22 -5.56 -13.33
N ARG A 675 12.41 -4.34 -13.81
CA ARG A 675 13.28 -4.02 -14.95
C ARG A 675 14.73 -4.43 -14.70
N HIS A 676 15.24 -5.34 -15.53
CA HIS A 676 16.62 -5.85 -15.48
C HIS A 676 17.02 -6.34 -16.88
N LYS A 677 18.33 -6.64 -17.08
CA LYS A 677 18.79 -7.21 -18.36
C LYS A 677 18.65 -8.74 -18.39
N THR A 678 19.20 -9.44 -17.38
CA THR A 678 19.14 -10.89 -17.30
C THR A 678 19.51 -11.39 -15.89
N VAL A 679 19.07 -12.60 -15.57
CA VAL A 679 19.54 -13.34 -14.37
C VAL A 679 20.21 -14.61 -14.82
N ARG A 680 21.45 -14.84 -14.35
CA ARG A 680 22.30 -15.99 -14.70
C ARG A 680 22.37 -16.97 -13.54
N GLY A 681 22.64 -18.26 -13.82
CA GLY A 681 22.86 -19.30 -12.83
C GLY A 681 21.61 -20.02 -12.33
N LEU A 682 20.44 -19.81 -13.00
CA LEU A 682 19.15 -20.40 -12.62
C LEU A 682 19.17 -21.94 -12.59
N ASP A 683 19.95 -22.61 -13.46
CA ASP A 683 20.03 -24.07 -13.57
C ASP A 683 20.66 -24.76 -12.36
N ASN A 684 21.28 -23.99 -11.46
CA ASN A 684 21.81 -24.48 -10.18
C ASN A 684 20.71 -24.81 -9.16
N LEU A 685 19.47 -24.40 -9.40
CA LEU A 685 18.36 -24.47 -8.47
C LEU A 685 17.20 -25.28 -9.04
N ASP A 686 16.39 -25.87 -8.18
CA ASP A 686 15.17 -26.63 -8.55
C ASP A 686 13.88 -26.03 -7.99
N LYS A 687 13.97 -25.19 -6.96
CA LYS A 687 12.82 -24.58 -6.31
C LYS A 687 13.19 -23.27 -5.63
N VAL A 688 12.27 -22.30 -5.66
CA VAL A 688 12.30 -21.10 -4.82
C VAL A 688 11.15 -21.11 -3.81
N VAL A 689 11.46 -20.73 -2.58
CA VAL A 689 10.50 -20.53 -1.49
C VAL A 689 10.60 -19.10 -1.04
N HIS A 690 9.47 -18.39 -1.07
CA HIS A 690 9.39 -17.03 -0.56
C HIS A 690 8.62 -17.01 0.76
N VAL A 691 9.18 -16.34 1.75
CA VAL A 691 8.59 -16.21 3.08
C VAL A 691 8.49 -14.73 3.42
N ASP A 692 7.30 -14.19 3.20
CA ASP A 692 6.94 -12.80 3.46
C ASP A 692 6.00 -12.66 4.66
N GLN A 693 5.74 -11.43 5.09
CA GLN A 693 4.86 -11.10 6.22
C GLN A 693 3.36 -11.16 5.88
N SER A 694 2.97 -11.53 4.64
CA SER A 694 1.57 -11.62 4.26
C SER A 694 0.82 -12.68 5.08
N PRO A 695 -0.47 -12.49 5.40
CA PRO A 695 -1.25 -13.47 6.17
C PRO A 695 -1.27 -14.84 5.50
N ILE A 696 -1.33 -15.93 6.29
CA ILE A 696 -1.49 -17.31 5.79
C ILE A 696 -2.88 -17.59 5.23
N GLY A 697 -3.79 -16.62 5.27
CA GLY A 697 -5.13 -16.67 4.70
C GLY A 697 -5.93 -15.43 5.03
N ARG A 698 -6.94 -15.14 4.22
CA ARG A 698 -7.78 -13.94 4.34
C ARG A 698 -9.09 -14.16 5.13
N THR A 699 -9.35 -15.37 5.58
CA THR A 699 -10.60 -15.73 6.26
C THR A 699 -10.33 -16.36 7.63
N PRO A 700 -11.27 -16.28 8.60
CA PRO A 700 -11.15 -16.92 9.90
C PRO A 700 -11.00 -18.45 9.84
N ARG A 701 -11.31 -19.10 8.70
CA ARG A 701 -11.13 -20.54 8.47
C ARG A 701 -9.68 -20.94 8.25
N SER A 702 -8.86 -20.04 7.74
CA SER A 702 -7.42 -20.29 7.63
C SER A 702 -6.80 -20.24 9.01
N ASN A 703 -5.99 -21.23 9.37
CA ASN A 703 -5.31 -21.33 10.65
C ASN A 703 -4.02 -22.16 10.50
N PRO A 704 -3.13 -22.20 11.50
CA PRO A 704 -1.88 -22.97 11.45
C PRO A 704 -2.10 -24.45 11.12
N ALA A 705 -3.15 -25.08 11.65
CA ALA A 705 -3.42 -26.49 11.42
C ALA A 705 -3.76 -26.80 9.96
N THR A 706 -4.57 -25.95 9.31
CA THR A 706 -4.95 -26.13 7.90
C THR A 706 -3.83 -25.76 6.95
N TYR A 707 -3.09 -24.70 7.24
CA TYR A 707 -2.01 -24.22 6.38
C TYR A 707 -0.83 -25.21 6.31
N THR A 708 -0.45 -25.80 7.44
CA THR A 708 0.61 -26.84 7.51
C THR A 708 0.16 -28.22 7.02
N GLY A 709 -1.14 -28.41 6.76
CA GLY A 709 -1.71 -29.70 6.37
C GLY A 709 -1.84 -30.73 7.51
N VAL A 710 -1.42 -30.41 8.72
CA VAL A 710 -1.51 -31.33 9.88
C VAL A 710 -2.97 -31.69 10.19
N TRP A 711 -3.91 -30.77 9.90
CA TRP A 711 -5.34 -30.99 10.12
C TRP A 711 -5.90 -32.19 9.36
N ASP A 712 -5.39 -32.47 8.17
CA ASP A 712 -5.81 -33.61 7.36
C ASP A 712 -5.45 -34.96 8.02
N HIS A 713 -4.32 -35.01 8.71
CA HIS A 713 -3.91 -36.19 9.48
C HIS A 713 -4.74 -36.33 10.75
N ILE A 714 -5.03 -35.24 11.46
CA ILE A 714 -5.86 -35.23 12.66
C ILE A 714 -7.28 -35.73 12.36
N ARG A 715 -7.92 -35.22 11.26
CA ARG A 715 -9.24 -35.64 10.82
C ARG A 715 -9.34 -37.16 10.55
N LYS A 716 -8.28 -37.77 10.00
CA LYS A 716 -8.19 -39.21 9.77
C LYS A 716 -8.20 -39.98 11.07
N ILE A 717 -7.57 -39.49 12.12
CA ILE A 717 -7.59 -40.13 13.45
C ILE A 717 -9.01 -40.11 14.02
N PHE A 718 -9.69 -38.97 14.00
CA PHE A 718 -11.07 -38.86 14.50
C PHE A 718 -12.04 -39.77 13.72
N ALA A 719 -11.86 -39.89 12.39
CA ALA A 719 -12.64 -40.81 11.58
C ALA A 719 -12.34 -42.31 11.86
N ALA A 720 -11.16 -42.61 12.40
CA ALA A 720 -10.77 -43.97 12.75
C ALA A 720 -11.26 -44.43 14.13
N VAL A 721 -11.77 -43.53 14.97
CA VAL A 721 -12.35 -43.84 16.29
C VAL A 721 -13.54 -44.82 16.11
N PRO A 722 -13.70 -45.85 16.97
CA PRO A 722 -14.77 -46.83 16.84
C PRO A 722 -16.16 -46.22 16.69
N GLU A 723 -16.49 -45.23 17.50
CA GLU A 723 -17.78 -44.52 17.44
C GLU A 723 -18.01 -43.83 16.11
N SER A 724 -16.97 -43.20 15.51
CA SER A 724 -17.05 -42.62 14.17
C SER A 724 -17.38 -43.65 13.09
N LYS A 725 -16.78 -44.83 13.18
CA LYS A 725 -17.05 -45.96 12.25
C LYS A 725 -18.47 -46.45 12.37
N VAL A 726 -18.99 -46.61 13.60
CA VAL A 726 -20.39 -47.02 13.85
C VAL A 726 -21.39 -46.04 13.24
N ARG A 727 -21.10 -44.72 13.34
CA ARG A 727 -21.93 -43.66 12.78
C ARG A 727 -21.66 -43.40 11.28
N GLY A 728 -20.73 -44.10 10.64
CA GLY A 728 -20.35 -43.90 9.24
C GLY A 728 -19.65 -42.54 8.95
N TYR A 729 -19.00 -41.96 9.94
CA TYR A 729 -18.34 -40.66 9.82
C TYR A 729 -17.01 -40.79 9.07
N THR A 730 -16.89 -40.11 7.97
CA THR A 730 -15.68 -39.99 7.15
C THR A 730 -14.81 -38.81 7.61
N PRO A 731 -13.55 -38.68 7.18
CA PRO A 731 -12.69 -37.51 7.50
C PRO A 731 -13.29 -36.16 7.10
N GLY A 732 -14.22 -36.13 6.12
CA GLY A 732 -14.97 -34.95 5.74
C GLY A 732 -15.86 -34.39 6.84
N ARG A 733 -16.41 -35.26 7.73
CA ARG A 733 -17.23 -34.87 8.87
C ARG A 733 -16.49 -33.97 9.86
N PHE A 734 -15.20 -34.16 10.01
CA PHE A 734 -14.33 -33.42 10.90
C PHE A 734 -13.66 -32.22 10.21
N SER A 735 -14.19 -31.76 9.06
CA SER A 735 -13.78 -30.56 8.37
C SER A 735 -14.76 -29.41 8.63
N PHE A 736 -14.31 -28.31 9.19
CA PHE A 736 -15.14 -27.11 9.35
C PHE A 736 -15.38 -26.35 8.03
N ASN A 737 -14.73 -26.76 6.92
CA ASN A 737 -14.93 -26.17 5.59
C ASN A 737 -16.03 -26.86 4.78
N VAL A 738 -16.42 -28.09 5.15
CA VAL A 738 -17.36 -28.94 4.39
C VAL A 738 -18.67 -29.06 5.14
N LYS A 739 -19.81 -29.06 4.43
CA LYS A 739 -21.13 -29.30 5.00
C LYS A 739 -21.20 -30.67 5.64
N GLY A 740 -22.02 -30.80 6.70
CA GLY A 740 -22.32 -32.07 7.40
C GLY A 740 -21.78 -32.14 8.81
N GLY A 741 -20.54 -31.66 9.08
CA GLY A 741 -19.97 -31.65 10.45
C GLY A 741 -19.77 -30.29 11.05
N ARG A 742 -19.76 -29.26 10.24
CA ARG A 742 -19.58 -27.87 10.68
C ARG A 742 -20.84 -27.25 11.25
N CYS A 743 -20.70 -26.22 12.05
CA CYS A 743 -21.82 -25.37 12.44
C CYS A 743 -22.33 -24.62 11.20
N GLU A 744 -23.59 -24.77 10.85
CA GLU A 744 -24.15 -24.13 9.64
C GLU A 744 -24.47 -22.65 9.87
N ALA A 745 -24.66 -22.17 11.10
CA ALA A 745 -24.88 -20.73 11.40
C ALA A 745 -23.67 -19.88 11.04
N CYS A 746 -22.48 -20.23 11.54
CA CYS A 746 -21.24 -19.55 11.18
C CYS A 746 -20.51 -20.20 9.99
N LYS A 747 -21.09 -21.23 9.37
CA LYS A 747 -20.50 -21.98 8.24
C LYS A 747 -19.06 -22.48 8.50
N GLY A 748 -18.74 -22.71 9.80
CA GLY A 748 -17.43 -23.19 10.25
C GLY A 748 -16.41 -22.09 10.57
N ASP A 749 -16.78 -20.83 10.53
CA ASP A 749 -15.89 -19.70 10.88
C ASP A 749 -15.65 -19.63 12.39
N GLY A 750 -16.61 -20.09 13.21
CA GLY A 750 -16.59 -19.96 14.67
C GLY A 750 -17.04 -18.58 15.14
N THR A 751 -17.02 -17.60 14.27
CA THR A 751 -17.42 -16.21 14.49
C THR A 751 -18.42 -15.75 13.44
N LEU A 752 -19.19 -14.72 13.76
CA LEU A 752 -20.05 -14.00 12.84
C LEU A 752 -19.41 -12.65 12.53
N LYS A 753 -19.31 -12.31 11.27
CA LYS A 753 -18.82 -11.03 10.79
C LYS A 753 -19.97 -10.02 10.82
N ILE A 754 -19.76 -8.93 11.52
CA ILE A 754 -20.64 -7.75 11.51
C ILE A 754 -19.96 -6.69 10.66
N GLU A 755 -20.52 -6.43 9.47
CA GLU A 755 -20.00 -5.40 8.57
C GLU A 755 -20.40 -4.01 9.06
N MET A 756 -19.42 -3.13 9.23
CA MET A 756 -19.61 -1.75 9.67
C MET A 756 -19.23 -0.81 8.53
N ASN A 757 -20.16 0.00 8.05
CA ASN A 757 -20.00 0.83 6.84
C ASN A 757 -18.82 1.85 6.87
N PHE A 758 -18.37 2.25 8.06
CA PHE A 758 -17.32 3.28 8.24
C PHE A 758 -16.22 2.88 9.21
N LEU A 759 -16.32 1.70 9.84
CA LEU A 759 -15.37 1.17 10.82
C LEU A 759 -14.89 -0.21 10.35
N PRO A 760 -13.76 -0.72 10.88
CA PRO A 760 -13.34 -2.09 10.63
C PRO A 760 -14.43 -3.10 11.02
N ASP A 761 -14.55 -4.18 10.24
CA ASP A 761 -15.48 -5.26 10.52
C ASP A 761 -15.23 -5.88 11.90
N VAL A 762 -16.30 -6.11 12.66
CA VAL A 762 -16.24 -6.76 13.99
C VAL A 762 -16.58 -8.24 13.86
N TYR A 763 -15.79 -9.09 14.49
CA TYR A 763 -16.01 -10.53 14.56
C TYR A 763 -16.45 -10.93 15.97
N VAL A 764 -17.69 -11.43 16.11
CA VAL A 764 -18.22 -11.92 17.39
C VAL A 764 -18.32 -13.44 17.40
N PRO A 765 -18.10 -14.13 18.54
CA PRO A 765 -18.28 -15.58 18.64
C PRO A 765 -19.69 -15.99 18.20
N CYS A 766 -19.79 -17.11 17.48
CA CYS A 766 -21.08 -17.64 17.05
C CYS A 766 -21.85 -18.19 18.27
N GLU A 767 -23.03 -17.66 18.57
CA GLU A 767 -23.87 -18.03 19.71
C GLU A 767 -24.28 -19.51 19.69
N ILE A 768 -24.39 -20.14 18.50
CA ILE A 768 -24.84 -21.54 18.37
C ILE A 768 -23.72 -22.52 18.70
N CYS A 769 -22.50 -22.27 18.26
CA CYS A 769 -21.38 -23.19 18.52
C CYS A 769 -20.36 -22.66 19.55
N ASN A 770 -20.56 -21.45 20.08
CA ASN A 770 -19.66 -20.80 21.04
C ASN A 770 -18.17 -20.83 20.60
N GLY A 771 -17.92 -20.58 19.30
CA GLY A 771 -16.57 -20.63 18.74
C GLY A 771 -16.07 -22.03 18.32
N ALA A 772 -16.75 -23.11 18.68
CA ALA A 772 -16.31 -24.50 18.44
C ALA A 772 -16.28 -24.92 16.96
N ARG A 773 -16.87 -24.16 16.04
CA ARG A 773 -16.88 -24.36 14.55
C ARG A 773 -17.69 -25.59 14.07
N TYR A 774 -18.06 -26.54 14.93
CA TYR A 774 -18.74 -27.80 14.61
C TYR A 774 -20.15 -27.87 15.17
N ASN A 775 -20.94 -28.75 14.60
CA ASN A 775 -22.24 -29.09 15.15
C ASN A 775 -22.11 -30.08 16.34
N ARG A 776 -23.18 -30.20 17.13
CA ARG A 776 -23.22 -30.99 18.38
C ARG A 776 -22.84 -32.44 18.15
N GLU A 777 -23.37 -33.08 17.10
CA GLU A 777 -23.15 -34.51 16.83
C GLU A 777 -21.67 -34.81 16.49
N THR A 778 -20.96 -33.88 15.84
CA THR A 778 -19.53 -34.04 15.57
C THR A 778 -18.69 -33.89 16.84
N LEU A 779 -19.13 -33.04 17.79
CA LEU A 779 -18.45 -32.83 19.07
C LEU A 779 -18.66 -33.96 20.07
N GLU A 780 -19.60 -34.87 19.84
CA GLU A 780 -19.75 -36.10 20.65
C GLU A 780 -18.58 -37.07 20.46
N ILE A 781 -17.92 -37.03 19.29
CA ILE A 781 -16.78 -37.91 19.01
C ILE A 781 -15.54 -37.45 19.78
N ARG A 782 -14.93 -38.33 20.53
CA ARG A 782 -13.75 -38.07 21.37
C ARG A 782 -12.59 -39.01 21.01
N TYR A 783 -11.39 -38.42 20.97
CA TYR A 783 -10.12 -39.12 20.90
C TYR A 783 -9.27 -38.76 22.12
N LYS A 784 -8.92 -39.73 22.96
CA LYS A 784 -8.27 -39.52 24.26
C LYS A 784 -9.00 -38.44 25.09
N ASP A 785 -10.32 -38.56 25.23
CA ASP A 785 -11.24 -37.65 25.93
C ASP A 785 -11.34 -36.23 25.40
N LYS A 786 -10.71 -35.89 24.24
CA LYS A 786 -10.76 -34.59 23.59
C LYS A 786 -11.61 -34.65 22.34
N THR A 787 -12.44 -33.61 22.14
CA THR A 787 -13.20 -33.37 20.91
C THR A 787 -12.30 -32.79 19.84
N VAL A 788 -12.78 -32.75 18.61
CA VAL A 788 -12.10 -32.11 17.49
C VAL A 788 -11.94 -30.58 17.71
N ALA A 789 -12.86 -29.94 18.42
CA ALA A 789 -12.77 -28.52 18.80
C ALA A 789 -11.73 -28.29 19.91
N ASP A 790 -11.68 -29.16 20.92
CA ASP A 790 -10.65 -29.10 21.97
C ASP A 790 -9.23 -29.17 21.36
N VAL A 791 -9.03 -29.99 20.32
CA VAL A 791 -7.75 -30.10 19.63
C VAL A 791 -7.39 -28.82 18.87
N LEU A 792 -8.36 -28.13 18.24
CA LEU A 792 -8.12 -26.83 17.63
C LEU A 792 -7.75 -25.77 18.66
N ASP A 793 -8.30 -25.87 19.86
CA ASP A 793 -8.03 -24.94 20.95
C ASP A 793 -6.69 -25.18 21.68
N MET A 794 -6.09 -26.38 21.51
CA MET A 794 -4.76 -26.65 22.06
C MET A 794 -3.72 -25.71 21.50
N THR A 795 -2.77 -25.30 22.34
CA THR A 795 -1.52 -24.72 21.85
C THR A 795 -0.76 -25.76 21.03
N ILE A 796 0.08 -25.29 20.08
CA ILE A 796 0.89 -26.20 19.24
C ILE A 796 1.78 -27.12 20.11
N ARG A 797 2.29 -26.61 21.25
CA ARG A 797 3.06 -27.42 22.21
C ARG A 797 2.21 -28.50 22.87
N GLN A 798 1.03 -28.14 23.41
CA GLN A 798 0.11 -29.12 24.00
C GLN A 798 -0.32 -30.20 22.99
N ALA A 799 -0.57 -29.77 21.72
CA ALA A 799 -0.91 -30.70 20.66
C ALA A 799 0.28 -31.61 20.29
N ALA A 800 1.52 -31.12 20.32
CA ALA A 800 2.73 -31.92 20.07
C ALA A 800 2.88 -33.00 21.13
N ASP A 801 2.64 -32.68 22.39
CA ASP A 801 2.67 -33.64 23.50
C ASP A 801 1.50 -34.63 23.37
N PHE A 802 0.29 -34.18 23.05
CA PHE A 802 -0.90 -35.01 22.90
C PHE A 802 -0.80 -36.06 21.77
N PHE A 803 -0.18 -35.69 20.66
CA PHE A 803 0.03 -36.55 19.49
C PHE A 803 1.45 -37.13 19.39
N ALA A 804 2.23 -37.10 20.47
CA ALA A 804 3.62 -37.62 20.48
C ALA A 804 3.76 -39.06 19.96
N ALA A 805 2.76 -39.92 20.20
CA ALA A 805 2.72 -41.30 19.71
C ALA A 805 2.36 -41.42 18.20
N THR A 806 2.09 -40.32 17.52
CA THR A 806 1.72 -40.31 16.09
C THR A 806 2.80 -39.58 15.25
N PRO A 807 3.80 -40.32 14.68
CA PRO A 807 5.01 -39.74 14.14
C PRO A 807 4.79 -38.67 13.08
N ILE A 808 3.80 -38.83 12.20
CA ILE A 808 3.49 -37.88 11.14
C ILE A 808 3.00 -36.55 11.74
N ILE A 809 2.04 -36.58 12.68
CA ILE A 809 1.50 -35.39 13.34
C ILE A 809 2.57 -34.74 14.23
N ALA A 810 3.26 -35.56 15.03
CA ALA A 810 4.33 -35.09 15.92
C ALA A 810 5.43 -34.33 15.15
N ARG A 811 5.84 -34.81 13.96
CA ARG A 811 6.80 -34.11 13.13
C ARG A 811 6.32 -32.72 12.69
N HIS A 812 5.06 -32.61 12.24
CA HIS A 812 4.49 -31.31 11.85
C HIS A 812 4.45 -30.34 13.02
N LEU A 813 4.01 -30.80 14.18
CA LEU A 813 3.87 -29.95 15.37
C LEU A 813 5.23 -29.55 15.96
N ASN A 814 6.19 -30.47 16.01
CA ASN A 814 7.54 -30.20 16.51
C ASN A 814 8.25 -29.14 15.64
N THR A 815 8.09 -29.20 14.32
CA THR A 815 8.65 -28.14 13.44
C THR A 815 8.06 -26.76 13.76
N LEU A 816 6.77 -26.67 14.08
CA LEU A 816 6.16 -25.42 14.53
C LEU A 816 6.70 -24.97 15.91
N VAL A 817 7.00 -25.90 16.80
CA VAL A 817 7.62 -25.59 18.10
C VAL A 817 9.06 -25.09 17.91
N GLU A 818 9.83 -25.71 17.00
CA GLU A 818 11.21 -25.35 16.68
C GLU A 818 11.34 -23.92 16.15
N VAL A 819 10.39 -23.45 15.32
CA VAL A 819 10.32 -22.05 14.87
C VAL A 819 9.77 -21.08 15.92
N GLY A 820 9.53 -21.53 17.17
CA GLY A 820 9.10 -20.67 18.26
C GLY A 820 7.60 -20.41 18.35
N LEU A 821 6.74 -21.20 17.65
CA LEU A 821 5.29 -21.02 17.64
C LEU A 821 4.53 -21.91 18.64
N GLY A 822 5.23 -22.49 19.61
CA GLY A 822 4.64 -23.45 20.56
C GLY A 822 3.46 -22.90 21.38
N TYR A 823 3.36 -21.58 21.55
CA TYR A 823 2.31 -20.90 22.29
C TYR A 823 1.04 -20.61 21.46
N VAL A 824 1.13 -20.59 20.13
CA VAL A 824 0.02 -20.31 19.21
C VAL A 824 -0.97 -21.49 19.26
N ARG A 825 -2.29 -21.22 19.19
CA ARG A 825 -3.28 -22.27 19.12
C ARG A 825 -3.41 -22.82 17.70
N LEU A 826 -3.65 -24.13 17.57
CA LEU A 826 -3.77 -24.79 16.26
C LEU A 826 -4.89 -24.20 15.41
N GLY A 827 -6.02 -23.85 16.00
CA GLY A 827 -7.20 -23.27 15.35
C GLY A 827 -7.22 -21.74 15.32
N GLN A 828 -6.17 -21.05 15.75
CA GLN A 828 -6.10 -19.59 15.77
C GLN A 828 -6.30 -19.04 14.36
N ALA A 829 -7.25 -18.11 14.19
CA ALA A 829 -7.57 -17.56 12.88
C ALA A 829 -6.35 -16.83 12.27
N ALA A 830 -6.12 -17.01 10.98
CA ALA A 830 -5.01 -16.35 10.27
C ALA A 830 -5.02 -14.82 10.39
N THR A 831 -6.21 -14.23 10.52
CA THR A 831 -6.41 -12.78 10.68
C THR A 831 -5.97 -12.23 12.04
N THR A 832 -5.81 -13.11 13.05
CA THR A 832 -5.35 -12.72 14.40
C THR A 832 -3.85 -12.97 14.62
N LEU A 833 -3.17 -13.62 13.67
CA LEU A 833 -1.73 -13.82 13.75
C LEU A 833 -0.98 -12.51 13.41
N SER A 834 0.10 -12.27 14.12
CA SER A 834 1.05 -11.21 13.73
C SER A 834 1.76 -11.57 12.42
N GLY A 835 2.34 -10.55 11.73
CA GLY A 835 3.11 -10.77 10.50
C GLY A 835 4.25 -11.78 10.70
N GLY A 836 5.00 -11.67 11.79
CA GLY A 836 6.08 -12.59 12.15
C GLY A 836 5.59 -14.02 12.47
N GLU A 837 4.43 -14.17 13.13
CA GLU A 837 3.83 -15.51 13.36
C GLU A 837 3.41 -16.16 12.05
N ALA A 838 2.73 -15.42 11.16
CA ALA A 838 2.33 -15.90 9.83
C ALA A 838 3.55 -16.34 9.01
N GLN A 839 4.62 -15.58 9.03
CA GLN A 839 5.88 -15.87 8.36
C GLN A 839 6.52 -17.17 8.90
N ARG A 840 6.57 -17.35 10.22
CA ARG A 840 7.10 -18.57 10.84
C ARG A 840 6.25 -19.81 10.55
N VAL A 841 4.91 -19.68 10.43
CA VAL A 841 4.04 -20.80 9.97
C VAL A 841 4.38 -21.20 8.54
N LYS A 842 4.61 -20.22 7.63
CA LYS A 842 5.07 -20.49 6.25
C LYS A 842 6.40 -21.23 6.24
N LEU A 843 7.37 -20.72 7.00
CA LEU A 843 8.70 -21.35 7.13
C LEU A 843 8.60 -22.78 7.65
N ALA A 844 7.84 -23.03 8.71
CA ALA A 844 7.62 -24.37 9.27
C ALA A 844 7.02 -25.32 8.24
N THR A 845 6.09 -24.86 7.41
CA THR A 845 5.46 -25.69 6.37
C THR A 845 6.48 -26.15 5.32
N GLU A 846 7.40 -25.28 4.93
CA GLU A 846 8.44 -25.63 3.97
C GLU A 846 9.53 -26.54 4.58
N LEU A 847 9.85 -26.36 5.86
CA LEU A 847 10.79 -27.22 6.59
C LEU A 847 10.34 -28.68 6.68
N GLN A 848 9.03 -28.93 6.64
CA GLN A 848 8.46 -30.28 6.66
C GLN A 848 8.65 -31.05 5.36
N ARG A 849 8.89 -30.33 4.26
CA ARG A 849 9.11 -30.93 2.93
C ARG A 849 10.50 -31.52 2.80
N ARG A 850 10.62 -32.53 1.95
CA ARG A 850 11.92 -33.16 1.68
C ARG A 850 12.84 -32.15 0.96
N SER A 851 14.00 -31.90 1.55
CA SER A 851 15.02 -31.02 0.96
C SER A 851 15.77 -31.77 -0.16
N THR A 852 16.00 -31.07 -1.28
CA THR A 852 16.84 -31.55 -2.39
C THR A 852 18.28 -31.06 -2.29
N GLY A 853 18.55 -30.08 -1.39
CA GLY A 853 19.85 -29.39 -1.31
C GLY A 853 20.08 -28.36 -2.43
N ARG A 854 19.06 -28.09 -3.25
CA ARG A 854 19.12 -27.12 -4.36
C ARG A 854 17.99 -26.09 -4.30
N THR A 855 17.30 -25.99 -3.14
CA THR A 855 16.24 -25.01 -2.91
C THR A 855 16.83 -23.70 -2.43
N ILE A 856 16.30 -22.59 -2.96
CA ILE A 856 16.61 -21.24 -2.46
C ILE A 856 15.44 -20.69 -1.66
N TYR A 857 15.72 -20.22 -0.45
CA TYR A 857 14.78 -19.55 0.44
C TYR A 857 15.03 -18.06 0.42
N VAL A 858 14.03 -17.28 0.13
CA VAL A 858 14.06 -15.81 0.15
C VAL A 858 13.13 -15.35 1.27
N LEU A 859 13.70 -14.68 2.28
CA LEU A 859 12.96 -14.18 3.44
C LEU A 859 13.05 -12.65 3.50
N ASP A 860 11.93 -12.01 3.79
CA ASP A 860 11.85 -10.55 3.92
C ASP A 860 11.63 -10.18 5.38
N GLU A 861 12.64 -9.58 6.01
CA GLU A 861 12.69 -9.14 7.41
C GLU A 861 12.12 -10.20 8.39
N PRO A 862 12.70 -11.42 8.44
CA PRO A 862 12.13 -12.51 9.24
C PRO A 862 12.26 -12.32 10.76
N THR A 863 12.98 -11.31 11.24
CA THR A 863 13.11 -10.99 12.68
C THR A 863 12.08 -10.00 13.19
N THR A 864 11.20 -9.52 12.32
CA THR A 864 10.12 -8.58 12.70
C THR A 864 9.30 -9.11 13.87
N GLY A 865 9.18 -8.31 14.94
CA GLY A 865 8.42 -8.65 16.15
C GLY A 865 9.02 -9.79 16.98
N LEU A 866 10.31 -10.10 16.83
CA LEU A 866 10.97 -11.16 17.57
C LEU A 866 11.86 -10.62 18.69
N HIS A 867 11.67 -11.22 19.85
CA HIS A 867 12.61 -11.08 20.96
C HIS A 867 13.97 -11.79 20.65
N PHE A 868 15.07 -11.37 21.25
CA PHE A 868 16.42 -11.94 21.07
C PHE A 868 16.44 -13.47 21.13
N GLU A 869 15.75 -14.09 22.08
CA GLU A 869 15.65 -15.55 22.21
C GLU A 869 14.94 -16.21 21.02
N ASP A 870 13.95 -15.56 20.43
CA ASP A 870 13.25 -16.07 19.24
C ASP A 870 14.11 -15.89 17.98
N ILE A 871 14.90 -14.81 17.89
CA ILE A 871 15.93 -14.61 16.84
C ILE A 871 16.97 -15.72 16.90
N ARG A 872 17.46 -16.07 18.09
CA ARG A 872 18.42 -17.18 18.28
C ARG A 872 17.85 -18.50 17.74
N LYS A 873 16.59 -18.82 18.03
CA LYS A 873 15.93 -20.02 17.50
C LYS A 873 15.78 -19.98 15.98
N LEU A 874 15.36 -18.84 15.43
CA LEU A 874 15.21 -18.65 13.98
C LEU A 874 16.55 -18.85 13.27
N LEU A 875 17.65 -18.27 13.78
CA LEU A 875 18.99 -18.46 13.23
C LEU A 875 19.39 -19.94 13.21
N GLY A 876 19.11 -20.70 14.27
CA GLY A 876 19.34 -22.14 14.30
C GLY A 876 18.61 -22.88 13.16
N VAL A 877 17.38 -22.49 12.87
CA VAL A 877 16.59 -23.05 11.76
C VAL A 877 17.20 -22.69 10.41
N LEU A 878 17.54 -21.42 10.17
CA LEU A 878 18.13 -20.95 8.91
C LEU A 878 19.50 -21.60 8.64
N GLN A 879 20.35 -21.69 9.66
CA GLN A 879 21.63 -22.39 9.60
C GLN A 879 21.46 -23.89 9.29
N GLY A 880 20.40 -24.53 9.85
CA GLY A 880 20.04 -25.92 9.56
C GLY A 880 19.59 -26.14 8.11
N LEU A 881 18.94 -25.15 7.46
CA LEU A 881 18.60 -25.21 6.04
C LEU A 881 19.86 -25.18 5.16
N VAL A 882 20.79 -24.28 5.46
CA VAL A 882 22.06 -24.15 4.72
C VAL A 882 22.91 -25.38 4.89
N ALA A 883 22.98 -25.95 6.10
CA ALA A 883 23.70 -27.20 6.37
C ALA A 883 23.20 -28.38 5.51
N LYS A 884 21.95 -28.37 5.05
CA LYS A 884 21.39 -29.35 4.10
C LYS A 884 21.70 -29.04 2.63
N GLY A 885 22.56 -28.06 2.34
CA GLY A 885 23.00 -27.67 0.99
C GLY A 885 22.12 -26.64 0.30
N ASN A 886 21.04 -26.15 0.94
CA ASN A 886 20.18 -25.10 0.41
C ASN A 886 20.83 -23.71 0.48
N SER A 887 20.28 -22.76 -0.24
CA SER A 887 20.68 -21.36 -0.19
C SER A 887 19.62 -20.56 0.57
N VAL A 888 20.05 -19.64 1.42
CA VAL A 888 19.16 -18.73 2.17
C VAL A 888 19.56 -17.30 1.86
N ILE A 889 18.62 -16.49 1.41
CA ILE A 889 18.76 -15.04 1.23
C ILE A 889 17.77 -14.37 2.18
N VAL A 890 18.26 -13.48 3.02
CA VAL A 890 17.41 -12.66 3.89
C VAL A 890 17.61 -11.18 3.59
N ILE A 891 16.54 -10.42 3.52
CA ILE A 891 16.58 -8.96 3.63
C ILE A 891 16.50 -8.64 5.11
N GLU A 892 17.50 -7.97 5.68
CA GLU A 892 17.55 -7.74 7.13
C GLU A 892 18.26 -6.46 7.54
N HIS A 893 17.82 -5.98 8.72
CA HIS A 893 18.40 -4.85 9.44
C HIS A 893 18.98 -5.25 10.81
N ASN A 894 18.55 -6.40 11.33
CA ASN A 894 19.01 -6.91 12.62
C ASN A 894 20.50 -7.32 12.56
N LEU A 895 21.31 -6.71 13.42
CA LEU A 895 22.76 -6.91 13.42
C LEU A 895 23.15 -8.36 13.80
N ASP A 896 22.40 -9.03 14.67
CA ASP A 896 22.67 -10.43 15.05
C ASP A 896 22.53 -11.37 13.84
N VAL A 897 21.52 -11.11 13.00
CA VAL A 897 21.30 -11.91 11.77
C VAL A 897 22.40 -11.63 10.74
N ILE A 898 22.74 -10.34 10.55
CA ILE A 898 23.79 -9.92 9.62
C ILE A 898 25.14 -10.49 10.06
N ALA A 899 25.46 -10.42 11.36
CA ALA A 899 26.66 -11.00 11.94
C ALA A 899 26.75 -12.52 11.78
N ASN A 900 25.60 -13.20 11.71
CA ASN A 900 25.52 -14.66 11.52
C ASN A 900 25.53 -15.10 10.05
N ALA A 901 25.45 -14.17 9.09
CA ALA A 901 25.47 -14.50 7.66
C ALA A 901 26.86 -14.93 7.18
N ASP A 902 26.93 -15.84 6.21
CA ASP A 902 28.19 -16.22 5.54
C ASP A 902 28.62 -15.16 4.51
N TRP A 903 27.67 -14.47 3.93
CA TRP A 903 27.85 -13.43 2.91
C TRP A 903 26.87 -12.28 3.11
N VAL A 904 27.31 -11.06 2.84
CA VAL A 904 26.50 -9.84 2.96
C VAL A 904 26.58 -9.08 1.65
N ILE A 905 25.44 -8.53 1.21
CA ILE A 905 25.31 -7.56 0.12
C ILE A 905 24.74 -6.30 0.74
N ASP A 906 25.55 -5.25 0.86
CA ASP A 906 25.15 -3.98 1.44
C ASP A 906 24.74 -3.00 0.35
N MET A 907 23.47 -2.51 0.44
CA MET A 907 22.85 -1.62 -0.51
C MET A 907 22.82 -0.17 0.01
N GLY A 908 23.09 0.79 -0.86
CA GLY A 908 23.09 2.18 -0.41
C GLY A 908 23.60 3.15 -1.47
N PRO A 909 24.40 4.19 -1.06
CA PRO A 909 24.70 4.55 0.34
C PRO A 909 23.49 5.12 1.10
N GLU A 910 22.54 5.81 0.42
CA GLU A 910 21.38 6.44 1.01
C GLU A 910 20.06 5.76 0.57
N GLY A 911 18.91 6.28 1.04
CA GLY A 911 17.58 5.91 0.56
C GLY A 911 17.17 6.64 -0.73
N GLY A 912 16.13 6.15 -1.41
CA GLY A 912 15.52 6.78 -2.58
C GLY A 912 16.52 7.05 -3.72
N ARG A 913 16.56 8.27 -4.24
CA ARG A 913 17.44 8.66 -5.36
C ARG A 913 18.93 8.60 -5.02
N GLY A 914 19.28 8.79 -3.74
CA GLY A 914 20.66 8.66 -3.24
C GLY A 914 21.15 7.24 -3.11
N GLY A 915 20.25 6.25 -3.14
CA GLY A 915 20.53 4.83 -3.04
C GLY A 915 20.60 4.11 -4.39
N GLY A 916 20.26 2.83 -4.35
CA GLY A 916 20.12 2.00 -5.55
C GLY A 916 21.43 1.43 -6.10
N THR A 917 22.51 1.44 -5.32
CA THR A 917 23.80 0.86 -5.67
C THR A 917 24.22 -0.22 -4.65
N VAL A 918 25.13 -1.09 -5.04
CA VAL A 918 25.81 -2.03 -4.13
C VAL A 918 27.05 -1.33 -3.56
N VAL A 919 27.03 -1.06 -2.26
CA VAL A 919 28.13 -0.38 -1.55
C VAL A 919 29.29 -1.37 -1.30
N ALA A 920 28.95 -2.54 -0.79
CA ALA A 920 29.96 -3.56 -0.49
C ALA A 920 29.37 -4.98 -0.58
N THR A 921 30.23 -5.97 -0.85
CA THR A 921 29.89 -7.38 -0.82
C THR A 921 31.03 -8.20 -0.18
N GLY A 922 30.69 -9.19 0.61
CA GLY A 922 31.67 -10.06 1.25
C GLY A 922 31.19 -10.65 2.56
N THR A 923 32.11 -11.15 3.38
CA THR A 923 31.77 -11.60 4.73
C THR A 923 31.41 -10.40 5.64
N PRO A 924 30.69 -10.61 6.75
CA PRO A 924 30.43 -9.57 7.72
C PRO A 924 31.66 -8.78 8.17
N GLU A 925 32.78 -9.44 8.34
CA GLU A 925 34.07 -8.82 8.73
C GLU A 925 34.58 -7.86 7.64
N LYS A 926 34.41 -8.20 6.36
CA LYS A 926 34.77 -7.32 5.24
C LYS A 926 33.87 -6.10 5.17
N ILE A 927 32.58 -6.28 5.37
CA ILE A 927 31.60 -5.14 5.42
C ILE A 927 31.95 -4.18 6.56
N ALA A 928 32.33 -4.74 7.74
CA ALA A 928 32.72 -3.93 8.90
C ALA A 928 33.98 -3.07 8.67
N GLN A 929 34.81 -3.41 7.65
CA GLN A 929 35.99 -2.65 7.26
C GLN A 929 35.72 -1.60 6.14
N THR A 930 34.54 -1.62 5.56
CA THR A 930 34.18 -0.70 4.46
C THR A 930 33.66 0.62 5.03
N GLU A 931 34.39 1.72 4.81
CA GLU A 931 34.08 3.04 5.37
C GLU A 931 32.74 3.62 4.89
N GLU A 932 32.37 3.37 3.64
CA GLU A 932 31.11 3.84 3.05
C GLU A 932 29.89 3.06 3.54
N SER A 933 30.08 1.91 4.20
CA SER A 933 29.01 1.06 4.70
C SER A 933 28.50 1.55 6.06
N TYR A 934 27.26 2.05 6.09
CA TYR A 934 26.58 2.35 7.37
C TYR A 934 26.40 1.07 8.19
N THR A 935 25.95 -0.02 7.57
CA THR A 935 25.84 -1.33 8.23
C THR A 935 27.17 -1.76 8.84
N GLY A 936 28.28 -1.57 8.10
CA GLY A 936 29.63 -1.91 8.56
C GLY A 936 30.03 -1.17 9.83
N ARG A 937 29.69 0.11 9.95
CA ARG A 937 29.98 0.93 11.14
C ARG A 937 29.33 0.38 12.40
N PHE A 938 28.06 -0.07 12.32
CA PHE A 938 27.35 -0.66 13.47
C PHE A 938 27.78 -2.11 13.74
N LEU A 939 28.16 -2.85 12.71
CA LEU A 939 28.59 -4.25 12.82
C LEU A 939 30.00 -4.38 13.44
N ALA A 940 30.90 -3.43 13.18
CA ALA A 940 32.29 -3.48 13.62
C ALA A 940 32.49 -3.62 15.16
N PRO A 941 31.77 -2.84 16.03
CA PRO A 941 31.89 -3.02 17.48
C PRO A 941 31.40 -4.40 17.95
N MET A 942 30.34 -4.92 17.33
CA MET A 942 29.73 -6.21 17.69
C MET A 942 30.72 -7.38 17.38
N LEU A 943 31.29 -7.38 16.18
CA LEU A 943 32.28 -8.40 15.78
C LEU A 943 33.54 -8.34 16.65
N LYS A 944 33.98 -7.15 17.04
CA LYS A 944 35.14 -7.01 17.95
C LYS A 944 34.88 -7.63 19.33
N ARG A 945 33.67 -7.42 19.90
CA ARG A 945 33.28 -8.05 21.19
C ARG A 945 33.21 -9.56 21.11
N ALA A 946 32.74 -10.10 19.97
CA ALA A 946 32.64 -11.57 19.80
C ALA A 946 34.00 -12.27 19.60
N HIS A 947 35.03 -11.53 19.18
CA HIS A 947 36.38 -12.06 18.99
C HIS A 947 37.32 -11.75 20.18
N ALA A 948 36.92 -10.91 21.14
CA ALA A 948 37.62 -10.65 22.38
C ALA A 948 37.25 -11.66 23.46
#